data_d4d793d48a28f06ae3b236b5434fd37b
#
_entry.id   d4d793d48a28f06ae3b236b5434fd37b
#
_cell.length_a   1.000
_cell.length_b   1.000
_cell.length_c   1.000
_cell.angle_alpha   90.00
_cell.angle_beta   90.00
_cell.angle_gamma   90.00
#
_symmetry.space_group_name_H-M   'P 1'
#
loop_
_entity.id
_entity.type
_entity.pdbx_description
1 polymer ?
#
loop_
_entity_poly.entity_id
_entity_poly.type
_entity_poly.pdbx_seq_one_letter_code
_entity_poly.pdbx_strand_id
1 'polypeptide(L)'
;MRCVSLFEGWSQVKTDGEGLDAVTPWRVAAFRVEPEEPGAAESVGRVRELRARILFDGGRRPEFRAAEQYVDEQDLDFGAWHFVARHTAGGPPVGYVRLSTPQAGALFQSRAFLGADKFEQLLLEQGLGTGETFEHSRLVVEHRARKLGLGIHLNAVAIAAARYSGAKAMIGTSGTADGQDRFHERFGFRQVPGTRRYVEHYTEDVVIMLYRAAQGSGEYTDLVERLEDGFPDLVVPAGRSALDEAVPAGPPASARTRTGTGAGTQIETGAGAAAVGLGGDREDECWRPVLFEPHRAEDRLTLDALLGSGQVRQVFDTLGDQLKELVRSRDPGLRLAGAALEGAVRAQLAGVEADDYGVWAWYPWSGRLVHLLPREEFRLVRTDRNRGRIERPQQRELMGRRVGVIGLSVGSSAALTFAMEGIGGAFKLADFDDLSLSNLNRLRAGVHHLGLNKCVIAARQMLEIDPWLDIEVYPGGLSEENMDEFFCGGHGPIDLLVEECDSPWVKLAARERARALGLPVVMDANDRGLLDVERFDLEPDRPLLHGLLGATTSADLLDLSFQQTVDLILAMVDRNRISPQLAASIPQIGRTLSSWPQLASGVALGGALCAEAARRILLGLPRPSGRFYTDLEATTAADRSTLA
;
A
#
# COMPACT_ATOMS: atom_id res chain seq x y z
N MET A 1 24.66 28.35 1.68
CA MET A 1 24.95 27.05 2.24
C MET A 1 24.21 26.03 1.42
N ARG A 2 24.90 25.17 0.72
CA ARG A 2 24.27 24.20 -0.19
C ARG A 2 23.98 22.94 0.60
N CYS A 3 22.70 22.62 0.79
CA CYS A 3 22.30 21.26 1.11
C CYS A 3 22.68 20.41 -0.11
N VAL A 4 23.80 19.69 -0.05
CA VAL A 4 24.20 18.81 -1.14
C VAL A 4 23.26 17.62 -1.07
N SER A 5 22.43 17.46 -2.10
CA SER A 5 21.60 16.26 -2.28
C SER A 5 22.55 15.09 -2.50
N LEU A 6 22.75 14.28 -1.48
CA LEU A 6 23.56 13.05 -1.57
C LEU A 6 23.07 12.08 -2.65
N PHE A 7 21.93 12.33 -3.18
CA PHE A 7 21.28 11.44 -4.13
C PHE A 7 21.50 11.83 -5.59
N GLU A 8 22.01 13.04 -5.89
CA GLU A 8 22.37 13.40 -7.26
C GLU A 8 23.60 12.61 -7.79
N GLY A 9 24.45 12.08 -6.88
CA GLY A 9 25.58 11.22 -7.24
C GLY A 9 25.27 9.71 -7.27
N TRP A 10 24.06 9.29 -6.87
CA TRP A 10 23.71 7.88 -6.68
C TRP A 10 22.92 7.26 -7.83
N SER A 11 22.50 8.06 -8.81
CA SER A 11 21.91 7.60 -10.07
C SER A 11 22.83 6.67 -10.88
N GLN A 12 24.07 6.41 -10.43
CA GLN A 12 25.05 5.58 -11.12
C GLN A 12 25.48 4.32 -10.37
N VAL A 13 24.77 3.86 -9.36
CA VAL A 13 24.99 2.52 -8.82
C VAL A 13 24.38 1.50 -9.77
N LYS A 14 25.16 1.11 -10.79
CA LYS A 14 24.86 -0.07 -11.59
C LYS A 14 24.84 -1.29 -10.68
N THR A 15 23.68 -1.90 -10.50
CA THR A 15 23.61 -3.34 -10.44
C THR A 15 23.87 -3.81 -11.85
N ASP A 16 24.82 -4.72 -12.07
CA ASP A 16 25.17 -5.24 -13.38
C ASP A 16 23.91 -5.69 -14.14
N GLY A 17 23.54 -4.94 -15.18
CA GLY A 17 22.40 -5.22 -16.03
C GLY A 17 21.54 -3.99 -16.32
N GLU A 18 21.98 -3.18 -17.31
CA GLU A 18 21.21 -2.20 -18.10
C GLU A 18 20.29 -1.19 -17.35
N GLY A 19 20.78 0.04 -17.35
CA GLY A 19 20.12 1.33 -17.36
C GLY A 19 18.78 1.54 -16.68
N LEU A 20 18.81 2.23 -15.52
CA LEU A 20 17.73 3.14 -15.11
C LEU A 20 18.31 4.13 -14.09
N ASP A 21 18.31 5.40 -14.43
CA ASP A 21 18.64 6.53 -13.55
C ASP A 21 17.47 6.71 -12.54
N ALA A 22 17.50 5.95 -11.46
CA ALA A 22 16.55 6.14 -10.35
C ALA A 22 17.18 7.12 -9.34
N VAL A 23 16.82 8.38 -9.40
CA VAL A 23 17.05 9.34 -8.32
C VAL A 23 16.29 8.84 -7.10
N THR A 24 17.01 8.54 -6.00
CA THR A 24 16.31 8.12 -4.77
C THR A 24 15.56 9.33 -4.18
N PRO A 25 14.32 9.15 -3.72
CA PRO A 25 13.48 10.26 -3.27
C PRO A 25 13.82 10.76 -1.85
N TRP A 26 14.97 10.39 -1.27
CA TRP A 26 15.31 10.64 0.12
C TRP A 26 16.48 11.59 0.30
N ARG A 27 16.39 12.44 1.32
CA ARG A 27 17.51 13.24 1.86
C ARG A 27 17.79 12.80 3.29
N VAL A 28 19.08 12.63 3.62
CA VAL A 28 19.53 12.35 4.98
C VAL A 28 20.32 13.55 5.48
N ALA A 29 19.98 14.04 6.67
CA ALA A 29 20.75 15.04 7.39
C ALA A 29 21.41 14.39 8.60
N ALA A 30 22.70 14.70 8.82
CA ALA A 30 23.46 14.27 9.98
C ALA A 30 23.73 15.46 10.91
N PHE A 31 23.48 15.30 12.20
CA PHE A 31 23.84 16.31 13.21
C PHE A 31 24.22 15.65 14.52
N ARG A 32 24.98 16.38 15.32
CA ARG A 32 25.35 15.99 16.69
C ARG A 32 24.94 17.10 17.64
N VAL A 33 24.45 16.73 18.80
CA VAL A 33 23.95 17.68 19.80
C VAL A 33 24.75 17.47 21.09
N GLU A 34 25.51 18.48 21.49
CA GLU A 34 26.20 18.46 22.76
C GLU A 34 25.31 19.06 23.87
N PRO A 35 25.36 18.58 25.13
CA PRO A 35 24.42 18.98 26.18
C PRO A 35 24.41 20.48 26.47
N GLU A 36 25.55 21.14 26.28
CA GLU A 36 25.74 22.56 26.61
C GLU A 36 25.31 23.49 25.44
N GLU A 37 24.95 22.98 24.29
CA GLU A 37 24.55 23.79 23.14
C GLU A 37 23.16 24.41 23.31
N PRO A 38 22.98 25.71 22.95
CA PRO A 38 21.67 26.33 22.96
C PRO A 38 20.68 25.60 22.08
N GLY A 39 19.52 25.18 22.60
CA GLY A 39 18.50 24.42 21.87
C GLY A 39 18.76 22.91 21.82
N ALA A 40 19.79 22.38 22.49
CA ALA A 40 20.10 20.97 22.53
C ALA A 40 18.93 20.11 23.01
N ALA A 41 18.29 20.49 24.10
CA ALA A 41 17.15 19.77 24.66
C ALA A 41 15.95 19.73 23.68
N GLU A 42 15.69 20.81 22.96
CA GLU A 42 14.62 20.88 21.95
C GLU A 42 14.92 19.95 20.75
N SER A 43 16.14 20.01 20.22
CA SER A 43 16.56 19.18 19.07
C SER A 43 16.51 17.68 19.43
N VAL A 44 16.99 17.30 20.61
CA VAL A 44 16.92 15.93 21.13
C VAL A 44 15.48 15.52 21.39
N GLY A 45 14.65 16.41 21.97
CA GLY A 45 13.22 16.17 22.19
C GLY A 45 12.49 15.79 20.90
N ARG A 46 12.75 16.50 19.81
CA ARG A 46 12.12 16.24 18.50
C ARG A 46 12.55 14.89 17.88
N VAL A 47 13.81 14.47 18.00
CA VAL A 47 14.22 13.13 17.53
C VAL A 47 13.69 12.02 18.41
N ARG A 48 13.52 12.24 19.70
CA ARG A 48 12.87 11.30 20.63
C ARG A 48 11.42 11.08 20.26
N GLU A 49 10.69 12.17 20.02
CA GLU A 49 9.30 12.13 19.55
C GLU A 49 9.18 11.38 18.21
N LEU A 50 10.03 11.71 17.23
CA LEU A 50 10.05 11.03 15.93
C LEU A 50 10.23 9.51 16.06
N ARG A 51 11.24 9.06 16.83
CA ARG A 51 11.50 7.62 17.02
C ARG A 51 10.37 6.93 17.76
N ALA A 52 9.87 7.55 18.85
CA ALA A 52 8.79 6.99 19.64
C ALA A 52 7.52 6.83 18.79
N ARG A 53 7.18 7.83 17.97
CA ARG A 53 6.07 7.77 17.04
C ARG A 53 6.23 6.61 16.04
N ILE A 54 7.37 6.53 15.35
CA ILE A 54 7.59 5.46 14.34
C ILE A 54 7.52 4.06 14.97
N LEU A 55 8.04 3.89 16.19
CA LEU A 55 8.04 2.60 16.87
C LEU A 55 6.64 2.24 17.40
N PHE A 56 5.91 3.22 17.92
CA PHE A 56 4.54 3.03 18.37
C PHE A 56 3.59 2.73 17.22
N ASP A 57 3.61 3.56 16.17
CA ASP A 57 2.75 3.38 14.97
C ASP A 57 3.09 2.07 14.22
N GLY A 58 4.31 1.58 14.39
CA GLY A 58 4.74 0.27 13.88
C GLY A 58 4.36 -0.91 14.76
N GLY A 59 3.61 -0.71 15.85
CA GLY A 59 3.16 -1.76 16.77
C GLY A 59 4.26 -2.41 17.63
N ARG A 60 5.48 -1.81 17.65
CA ARG A 60 6.65 -2.44 18.30
C ARG A 60 6.89 -2.00 19.73
N ARG A 61 6.35 -0.84 20.12
CA ARG A 61 6.61 -0.20 21.41
C ARG A 61 5.39 0.56 21.91
N PRO A 62 4.39 -0.15 22.41
CA PRO A 62 3.18 0.49 22.95
C PRO A 62 3.48 1.42 24.13
N GLU A 63 4.54 1.16 24.89
CA GLU A 63 4.97 2.00 26.00
C GLU A 63 5.51 3.38 25.59
N PHE A 64 5.81 3.60 24.31
CA PHE A 64 6.34 4.88 23.84
C PHE A 64 5.26 5.95 23.61
N ARG A 65 4.02 5.66 23.90
CA ARG A 65 2.95 6.64 23.95
C ARG A 65 2.36 6.72 25.37
N ALA A 66 2.61 7.83 26.05
CA ALA A 66 2.01 8.15 27.35
C ALA A 66 1.02 9.30 27.17
N ALA A 67 -0.27 9.06 27.41
CA ALA A 67 -1.36 10.00 27.16
C ALA A 67 -1.37 10.47 25.69
N GLU A 68 -1.14 11.76 25.41
CA GLU A 68 -1.11 12.33 24.05
C GLU A 68 0.31 12.59 23.53
N GLN A 69 1.35 12.14 24.24
CA GLN A 69 2.74 12.43 23.88
C GLN A 69 3.52 11.15 23.56
N TYR A 70 4.40 11.25 22.54
CA TYR A 70 5.35 10.20 22.20
C TYR A 70 6.65 10.41 22.98
N VAL A 71 7.11 9.38 23.71
CA VAL A 71 8.26 9.46 24.61
C VAL A 71 9.20 8.27 24.41
N ASP A 72 10.47 8.54 24.03
CA ASP A 72 11.59 7.58 24.06
C ASP A 72 12.83 8.30 24.62
N GLU A 73 12.87 8.50 25.92
CA GLU A 73 13.97 9.19 26.60
C GLU A 73 15.17 8.27 26.80
N GLN A 74 16.34 8.73 26.36
CA GLN A 74 17.61 8.03 26.57
C GLN A 74 18.77 9.02 26.73
N ASP A 75 19.62 8.79 27.75
CA ASP A 75 20.81 9.62 27.99
C ASP A 75 21.83 9.54 26.84
N LEU A 76 21.81 8.44 26.06
CA LEU A 76 22.63 8.25 24.86
C LEU A 76 22.34 9.25 23.72
N ASP A 77 21.29 10.05 23.81
CA ASP A 77 20.94 10.99 22.75
C ASP A 77 21.87 12.21 22.71
N PHE A 78 22.43 12.60 23.83
CA PHE A 78 23.43 13.67 23.84
C PHE A 78 24.82 13.14 23.47
N GLY A 79 25.56 13.88 22.65
CA GLY A 79 26.87 13.49 22.14
C GLY A 79 26.85 12.41 21.06
N ALA A 80 25.67 11.94 20.65
CA ALA A 80 25.52 11.00 19.57
C ALA A 80 25.34 11.71 18.22
N TRP A 81 25.64 11.00 17.14
CA TRP A 81 25.22 11.36 15.80
C TRP A 81 23.77 10.93 15.57
N HIS A 82 22.96 11.85 15.07
CA HIS A 82 21.58 11.65 14.66
C HIS A 82 21.49 11.77 13.15
N PHE A 83 20.92 10.76 12.51
CA PHE A 83 20.64 10.77 11.07
C PHE A 83 19.16 10.75 10.86
N VAL A 84 18.64 11.79 10.24
CA VAL A 84 17.20 11.96 9.99
C VAL A 84 16.96 11.95 8.48
N ALA A 85 16.05 11.12 8.05
CA ALA A 85 15.69 11.00 6.64
C ALA A 85 14.32 11.61 6.34
N ARG A 86 14.24 12.28 5.18
CA ARG A 86 13.01 12.90 4.64
C ARG A 86 12.89 12.64 3.16
N HIS A 87 11.70 12.83 2.63
CA HIS A 87 11.50 12.86 1.19
C HIS A 87 12.13 14.12 0.56
N THR A 88 12.73 14.02 -0.63
CA THR A 88 13.34 15.16 -1.36
C THR A 88 12.33 16.25 -1.69
N ALA A 89 11.05 15.90 -1.91
CA ALA A 89 9.97 16.84 -2.14
C ALA A 89 9.49 17.59 -0.88
N GLY A 90 10.08 17.28 0.30
CA GLY A 90 9.67 17.87 1.58
C GLY A 90 8.75 16.95 2.37
N GLY A 91 8.24 17.42 3.50
CA GLY A 91 7.38 16.67 4.39
C GLY A 91 8.05 16.27 5.71
N PRO A 92 7.33 15.59 6.61
CA PRO A 92 7.86 15.18 7.92
C PRO A 92 8.97 14.14 7.77
N PRO A 93 9.87 14.02 8.77
CA PRO A 93 10.85 12.94 8.80
C PRO A 93 10.17 11.57 8.83
N VAL A 94 10.71 10.62 8.04
CA VAL A 94 10.16 9.26 7.85
C VAL A 94 11.13 8.15 8.27
N GLY A 95 12.36 8.51 8.66
CA GLY A 95 13.35 7.55 9.10
C GLY A 95 14.42 8.19 9.98
N TYR A 96 15.03 7.35 10.81
CA TYR A 96 16.04 7.77 11.77
C TYR A 96 16.98 6.62 12.13
N VAL A 97 18.25 6.95 12.40
CA VAL A 97 19.22 6.07 13.05
C VAL A 97 20.13 6.88 13.97
N ARG A 98 20.59 6.26 15.05
CA ARG A 98 21.55 6.85 15.98
C ARG A 98 22.86 6.08 15.98
N LEU A 99 23.97 6.83 16.00
CA LEU A 99 25.30 6.32 16.21
C LEU A 99 25.89 6.96 17.47
N SER A 100 26.01 6.19 18.53
CA SER A 100 26.60 6.65 19.80
C SER A 100 28.11 6.51 19.75
N THR A 101 28.81 7.53 20.21
CA THR A 101 30.27 7.60 20.20
C THR A 101 30.91 6.88 21.39
N PRO A 102 32.19 6.53 21.33
CA PRO A 102 32.90 5.87 22.44
C PRO A 102 32.82 6.59 23.81
N GLN A 103 32.67 7.93 23.79
CA GLN A 103 32.55 8.74 25.01
C GLN A 103 31.28 8.36 25.82
N ALA A 104 30.24 7.89 25.13
CA ALA A 104 29.02 7.41 25.78
C ALA A 104 29.04 5.88 26.06
N GLY A 105 30.19 5.22 25.98
CA GLY A 105 30.32 3.76 26.06
C GLY A 105 29.76 3.14 27.35
N ALA A 106 29.78 3.87 28.46
CA ALA A 106 29.17 3.44 29.73
C ALA A 106 27.64 3.30 29.64
N LEU A 107 26.99 4.04 28.70
CA LEU A 107 25.54 4.07 28.49
C LEU A 107 25.06 3.18 27.33
N PHE A 108 25.97 2.50 26.62
CA PHE A 108 25.61 1.66 25.46
C PHE A 108 24.53 0.65 25.84
N GLN A 109 23.53 0.51 24.96
CA GLN A 109 22.45 -0.46 25.12
C GLN A 109 22.97 -1.90 25.07
N SER A 110 23.95 -2.17 24.22
CA SER A 110 24.65 -3.45 24.16
C SER A 110 25.38 -3.78 25.47
N ARG A 111 25.96 -2.78 26.14
CA ARG A 111 26.56 -2.94 27.46
C ARG A 111 25.51 -3.23 28.55
N ALA A 112 24.39 -2.51 28.52
CA ALA A 112 23.28 -2.78 29.44
C ALA A 112 22.66 -4.18 29.17
N PHE A 113 22.59 -4.58 27.92
CA PHE A 113 22.07 -5.88 27.51
C PHE A 113 22.94 -7.05 28.00
N LEU A 114 24.26 -6.97 27.89
CA LEU A 114 25.18 -8.05 28.28
C LEU A 114 25.51 -8.00 29.79
N GLY A 115 25.50 -6.83 30.40
CA GLY A 115 26.14 -6.51 31.64
C GLY A 115 27.59 -6.03 31.43
N ALA A 116 28.07 -5.12 32.29
CA ALA A 116 29.35 -4.41 32.12
C ALA A 116 30.53 -5.38 31.91
N ASP A 117 30.69 -6.33 32.82
CA ASP A 117 31.83 -7.28 32.80
C ASP A 117 31.87 -8.11 31.51
N LYS A 118 30.72 -8.66 31.11
CA LYS A 118 30.64 -9.46 29.88
C LYS A 118 30.84 -8.62 28.61
N PHE A 119 30.43 -7.37 28.63
CA PHE A 119 30.63 -6.46 27.52
C PHE A 119 32.12 -6.13 27.33
N GLU A 120 32.82 -5.82 28.45
CA GLU A 120 34.26 -5.54 28.43
C GLU A 120 35.07 -6.77 28.04
N GLN A 121 34.72 -7.93 28.57
CA GLN A 121 35.33 -9.19 28.21
C GLN A 121 35.14 -9.50 26.71
N LEU A 122 33.93 -9.28 26.18
CA LEU A 122 33.65 -9.44 24.76
C LEU A 122 34.55 -8.56 23.90
N LEU A 123 34.67 -7.27 24.19
CA LEU A 123 35.54 -6.37 23.44
C LEU A 123 37.00 -6.82 23.53
N LEU A 124 37.46 -7.25 24.68
CA LEU A 124 38.84 -7.74 24.88
C LEU A 124 39.09 -9.01 24.04
N GLU A 125 38.20 -9.98 24.07
CA GLU A 125 38.27 -11.23 23.25
C GLU A 125 38.29 -10.95 21.76
N GLN A 126 37.65 -9.85 21.36
CA GLN A 126 37.63 -9.39 19.97
C GLN A 126 38.84 -8.48 19.63
N GLY A 127 39.76 -8.22 20.58
CA GLY A 127 40.91 -7.32 20.38
C GLY A 127 40.51 -5.85 20.15
N LEU A 128 39.40 -5.43 20.73
CA LEU A 128 38.84 -4.08 20.58
C LEU A 128 38.92 -3.31 21.90
N GLY A 129 39.19 -2.01 21.79
CA GLY A 129 39.11 -1.08 22.93
C GLY A 129 37.75 -0.38 22.98
N THR A 130 37.35 0.01 24.20
CA THR A 130 36.11 0.80 24.39
C THR A 130 36.18 2.15 23.66
N GLY A 131 37.37 2.77 23.56
CA GLY A 131 37.59 4.05 22.87
C GLY A 131 37.55 4.00 21.34
N GLU A 132 37.43 2.79 20.73
CA GLU A 132 37.44 2.56 19.29
C GLU A 132 36.16 1.92 18.80
N THR A 133 35.20 1.68 19.71
CA THR A 133 33.93 1.00 19.44
C THR A 133 32.77 1.99 19.55
N PHE A 134 31.98 2.08 18.49
CA PHE A 134 30.75 2.88 18.41
C PHE A 134 29.53 1.99 18.61
N GLU A 135 28.39 2.54 19.03
CA GLU A 135 27.14 1.79 19.09
C GLU A 135 26.13 2.27 18.03
N HIS A 136 25.73 1.34 17.17
CA HIS A 136 24.63 1.51 16.23
C HIS A 136 23.30 1.16 16.92
N SER A 137 22.35 2.08 16.92
CA SER A 137 21.07 1.85 17.59
C SER A 137 19.93 2.69 16.98
N ARG A 138 18.70 2.28 17.27
CA ARG A 138 17.49 3.01 16.88
C ARG A 138 17.33 3.22 15.36
N LEU A 139 17.72 2.25 14.54
CA LEU A 139 17.34 2.27 13.12
C LEU A 139 15.83 2.06 13.03
N VAL A 140 15.11 3.13 12.69
CA VAL A 140 13.66 3.14 12.54
C VAL A 140 13.27 3.79 11.22
N VAL A 141 12.30 3.20 10.54
CA VAL A 141 11.77 3.68 9.26
C VAL A 141 10.26 3.54 9.32
N GLU A 142 9.53 4.60 8.99
CA GLU A 142 8.08 4.53 8.86
C GLU A 142 7.66 3.41 7.92
N HIS A 143 6.51 2.79 8.19
CA HIS A 143 6.04 1.64 7.44
C HIS A 143 6.00 1.91 5.93
N ARG A 144 5.56 3.11 5.55
CA ARG A 144 5.47 3.57 4.15
C ARG A 144 6.83 3.67 3.45
N ALA A 145 7.92 3.92 4.18
CA ALA A 145 9.27 4.11 3.65
C ALA A 145 10.16 2.85 3.73
N ARG A 146 9.73 1.77 4.41
CA ARG A 146 10.55 0.57 4.66
C ARG A 146 11.00 -0.17 3.42
N LYS A 147 10.14 -0.30 2.41
CA LYS A 147 10.43 -1.07 1.19
C LYS A 147 11.12 -0.25 0.08
N LEU A 148 11.37 1.03 0.32
CA LEU A 148 11.96 1.97 -0.66
C LEU A 148 13.48 2.14 -0.48
N GLY A 149 14.16 1.19 0.19
CA GLY A 149 15.61 1.23 0.37
C GLY A 149 16.10 2.19 1.46
N LEU A 150 15.22 2.97 2.12
CA LEU A 150 15.61 3.97 3.11
C LEU A 150 16.38 3.36 4.30
N GLY A 151 15.99 2.18 4.77
CA GLY A 151 16.73 1.47 5.84
C GLY A 151 18.16 1.14 5.41
N ILE A 152 18.38 0.80 4.14
CA ILE A 152 19.72 0.55 3.58
C ILE A 152 20.56 1.82 3.66
N HIS A 153 20.01 2.97 3.23
CA HIS A 153 20.72 4.24 3.23
C HIS A 153 21.06 4.74 4.64
N LEU A 154 20.09 4.66 5.57
CA LEU A 154 20.33 5.04 6.97
C LEU A 154 21.39 4.17 7.64
N ASN A 155 21.38 2.86 7.39
CA ASN A 155 22.39 1.97 7.94
C ASN A 155 23.77 2.24 7.33
N ALA A 156 23.83 2.44 6.01
CA ALA A 156 25.09 2.75 5.30
C ALA A 156 25.70 4.07 5.77
N VAL A 157 24.90 5.14 5.95
CA VAL A 157 25.40 6.43 6.42
C VAL A 157 25.91 6.38 7.87
N ALA A 158 25.27 5.59 8.73
CA ALA A 158 25.74 5.40 10.10
C ALA A 158 27.09 4.66 10.13
N ILE A 159 27.29 3.66 9.27
CA ILE A 159 28.56 2.93 9.12
C ILE A 159 29.64 3.88 8.55
N ALA A 160 29.32 4.64 7.52
CA ALA A 160 30.23 5.62 6.93
C ALA A 160 30.70 6.68 7.95
N ALA A 161 29.77 7.22 8.72
CA ALA A 161 30.07 8.17 9.79
C ALA A 161 30.96 7.57 10.89
N ALA A 162 30.74 6.32 11.28
CA ALA A 162 31.60 5.63 12.24
C ALA A 162 33.02 5.46 11.68
N ARG A 163 33.16 5.01 10.43
CA ARG A 163 34.46 4.83 9.75
C ARG A 163 35.19 6.16 9.60
N TYR A 164 34.51 7.20 9.11
CA TYR A 164 35.04 8.56 9.01
C TYR A 164 35.54 9.10 10.37
N SER A 165 34.83 8.72 11.45
CA SER A 165 35.22 9.10 12.83
C SER A 165 36.31 8.20 13.42
N GLY A 166 36.91 7.29 12.64
CA GLY A 166 38.01 6.41 13.06
C GLY A 166 37.58 5.18 13.87
N ALA A 167 36.32 4.76 13.77
CA ALA A 167 35.86 3.55 14.42
C ALA A 167 36.57 2.30 13.90
N LYS A 168 37.07 1.46 14.82
CA LYS A 168 37.52 0.11 14.45
C LYS A 168 36.38 -0.90 14.43
N ALA A 169 35.35 -0.64 15.23
CA ALA A 169 34.19 -1.50 15.32
C ALA A 169 32.91 -0.72 15.62
N MET A 170 31.78 -1.30 15.26
CA MET A 170 30.46 -0.92 15.73
C MET A 170 29.78 -2.12 16.37
N ILE A 171 29.05 -1.87 17.46
CA ILE A 171 28.27 -2.89 18.16
C ILE A 171 26.82 -2.43 18.24
N GLY A 172 25.90 -3.35 18.36
CA GLY A 172 24.48 -3.04 18.55
C GLY A 172 23.66 -4.27 18.89
N THR A 173 22.45 -4.06 19.36
CA THR A 173 21.46 -5.12 19.58
C THR A 173 20.55 -5.23 18.37
N SER A 174 20.22 -6.45 17.95
CA SER A 174 19.29 -6.69 16.84
C SER A 174 18.27 -7.76 17.21
N GLY A 175 17.01 -7.51 16.91
CA GLY A 175 15.96 -8.53 16.98
C GLY A 175 16.10 -9.56 15.86
N THR A 176 15.55 -10.76 16.08
CA THR A 176 15.67 -11.86 15.10
C THR A 176 14.34 -12.23 14.45
N ALA A 177 13.20 -11.78 15.00
CA ALA A 177 11.88 -12.17 14.51
C ALA A 177 11.59 -11.65 13.09
N ASP A 178 11.96 -10.39 12.79
CA ASP A 178 11.70 -9.75 11.50
C ASP A 178 12.93 -9.80 10.55
N GLY A 179 13.93 -10.62 10.86
CA GLY A 179 15.16 -10.73 10.05
C GLY A 179 16.04 -9.48 10.12
N GLN A 180 15.97 -8.67 11.18
CA GLN A 180 16.82 -7.51 11.36
C GLN A 180 18.30 -7.90 11.52
N ASP A 181 18.58 -9.01 12.18
CA ASP A 181 19.91 -9.61 12.26
C ASP A 181 20.50 -9.91 10.88
N ARG A 182 19.72 -10.56 9.99
CA ARG A 182 20.12 -10.82 8.60
C ARG A 182 20.29 -9.54 7.77
N PHE A 183 19.46 -8.54 8.02
CA PHE A 183 19.61 -7.24 7.39
C PHE A 183 20.98 -6.62 7.74
N HIS A 184 21.39 -6.65 9.00
CA HIS A 184 22.70 -6.15 9.41
C HIS A 184 23.86 -7.02 8.90
N GLU A 185 23.69 -8.34 8.77
CA GLU A 185 24.70 -9.24 8.20
C GLU A 185 25.08 -8.85 6.76
N ARG A 186 24.15 -8.35 5.96
CA ARG A 186 24.43 -7.86 4.60
C ARG A 186 25.39 -6.67 4.58
N PHE A 187 25.48 -5.93 5.68
CA PHE A 187 26.44 -4.82 5.86
C PHE A 187 27.76 -5.26 6.52
N GLY A 188 28.01 -6.54 6.65
CA GLY A 188 29.21 -7.07 7.27
C GLY A 188 29.18 -7.19 8.79
N PHE A 189 28.05 -6.90 9.43
CA PHE A 189 27.87 -7.24 10.84
C PHE A 189 27.83 -8.75 11.00
N ARG A 190 28.29 -9.23 12.16
CA ARG A 190 28.24 -10.64 12.52
C ARG A 190 27.58 -10.81 13.88
N GLN A 191 26.77 -11.85 14.01
CA GLN A 191 26.21 -12.22 15.31
C GLN A 191 27.34 -12.69 16.23
N VAL A 192 27.33 -12.20 17.47
CA VAL A 192 28.27 -12.65 18.49
C VAL A 192 27.72 -13.92 19.14
N PRO A 193 28.44 -15.07 19.03
CA PRO A 193 27.97 -16.34 19.58
C PRO A 193 27.70 -16.25 21.08
N GLY A 194 26.66 -16.92 21.57
CA GLY A 194 26.31 -16.97 22.99
C GLY A 194 25.65 -15.72 23.58
N THR A 195 25.34 -14.70 22.74
CA THR A 195 24.67 -13.48 23.20
C THR A 195 23.17 -13.47 22.98
N ARG A 196 22.63 -14.43 22.22
CA ARG A 196 21.21 -14.54 21.90
C ARG A 196 20.40 -14.84 23.16
N ARG A 197 19.38 -14.01 23.45
CA ARG A 197 18.42 -14.26 24.52
C ARG A 197 17.07 -13.63 24.22
N TYR A 198 16.02 -14.23 24.76
CA TYR A 198 14.67 -13.69 24.69
C TYR A 198 14.55 -12.44 25.57
N VAL A 199 13.93 -11.40 25.01
CA VAL A 199 13.66 -10.14 25.71
C VAL A 199 12.16 -9.91 25.75
N GLU A 200 11.59 -10.01 26.95
CA GLU A 200 10.14 -10.06 27.17
C GLU A 200 9.41 -8.83 26.60
N HIS A 201 9.91 -7.62 26.83
CA HIS A 201 9.28 -6.40 26.32
C HIS A 201 9.46 -6.17 24.80
N TYR A 202 10.32 -6.96 24.13
CA TYR A 202 10.40 -7.01 22.66
C TYR A 202 9.61 -8.18 22.08
N THR A 203 9.21 -9.14 22.92
CA THR A 203 8.57 -10.40 22.52
C THR A 203 9.35 -11.20 21.48
N GLU A 204 10.67 -11.03 21.44
CA GLU A 204 11.55 -11.70 20.49
C GLU A 204 12.95 -11.99 21.10
N ASP A 205 13.68 -12.86 20.40
CA ASP A 205 15.10 -13.06 20.66
C ASP A 205 15.91 -11.87 20.14
N VAL A 206 16.80 -11.37 20.98
CA VAL A 206 17.76 -10.31 20.66
C VAL A 206 19.17 -10.87 20.71
N VAL A 207 20.00 -10.44 19.76
CA VAL A 207 21.41 -10.84 19.64
C VAL A 207 22.31 -9.62 19.54
N ILE A 208 23.55 -9.73 19.98
CA ILE A 208 24.59 -8.73 19.72
C ILE A 208 25.14 -8.90 18.31
N MET A 209 25.17 -7.79 17.56
CA MET A 209 25.78 -7.69 16.25
C MET A 209 27.07 -6.87 16.35
N LEU A 210 28.15 -7.37 15.77
CA LEU A 210 29.46 -6.70 15.72
C LEU A 210 29.88 -6.49 14.28
N TYR A 211 30.19 -5.24 13.91
CA TYR A 211 30.81 -4.82 12.67
C TYR A 211 32.28 -4.48 12.89
N ARG A 212 33.15 -4.84 11.94
CA ARG A 212 34.57 -4.48 11.96
C ARG A 212 34.93 -3.70 10.70
N ALA A 213 35.40 -2.48 10.86
CA ALA A 213 35.76 -1.60 9.74
C ALA A 213 36.78 -2.23 8.77
N ALA A 214 37.71 -3.01 9.29
CA ALA A 214 38.74 -3.69 8.50
C ALA A 214 38.19 -4.85 7.63
N GLN A 215 36.96 -5.31 7.86
CA GLN A 215 36.35 -6.44 7.12
C GLN A 215 35.44 -5.98 5.96
N GLY A 216 35.30 -4.66 5.76
CA GLY A 216 34.41 -4.06 4.77
C GLY A 216 32.93 -4.13 5.21
N SER A 217 32.06 -3.60 4.36
CA SER A 217 30.62 -3.44 4.65
C SER A 217 29.73 -4.40 3.84
N GLY A 218 30.22 -5.62 3.62
CA GLY A 218 29.45 -6.68 2.95
C GLY A 218 29.00 -6.31 1.54
N GLU A 219 27.75 -6.55 1.23
CA GLU A 219 27.13 -6.23 -0.07
C GLU A 219 27.14 -4.72 -0.38
N TYR A 220 27.28 -3.86 0.64
CA TYR A 220 27.16 -2.41 0.52
C TYR A 220 28.50 -1.67 0.71
N THR A 221 29.63 -2.35 0.48
CA THR A 221 30.97 -1.76 0.67
C THR A 221 31.17 -0.48 -0.17
N ASP A 222 30.90 -0.53 -1.48
CA ASP A 222 31.05 0.62 -2.37
C ASP A 222 30.13 1.79 -1.98
N LEU A 223 28.96 1.47 -1.45
CA LEU A 223 28.01 2.46 -0.97
C LEU A 223 28.54 3.18 0.26
N VAL A 224 29.03 2.42 1.23
CA VAL A 224 29.57 2.95 2.48
C VAL A 224 30.82 3.78 2.21
N GLU A 225 31.72 3.34 1.32
CA GLU A 225 32.95 4.09 0.96
C GLU A 225 32.63 5.44 0.33
N ARG A 226 31.68 5.50 -0.61
CA ARG A 226 31.23 6.79 -1.18
C ARG A 226 30.64 7.73 -0.15
N LEU A 227 29.87 7.19 0.80
CA LEU A 227 29.29 7.98 1.88
C LEU A 227 30.34 8.45 2.88
N GLU A 228 31.37 7.66 3.13
CA GLU A 228 32.48 8.03 3.99
C GLU A 228 33.24 9.23 3.41
N ASP A 229 33.53 9.21 2.09
CA ASP A 229 34.16 10.33 1.39
C ASP A 229 33.30 11.61 1.41
N GLY A 230 31.98 11.48 1.29
CA GLY A 230 31.04 12.60 1.28
C GLY A 230 30.47 12.97 2.66
N PHE A 231 30.88 12.31 3.74
CA PHE A 231 30.27 12.50 5.05
C PHE A 231 30.33 13.95 5.59
N PRO A 232 31.43 14.73 5.42
CA PRO A 232 31.45 16.11 5.87
C PRO A 232 30.37 17.01 5.30
N ASP A 233 29.92 16.72 4.07
CA ASP A 233 28.89 17.48 3.38
C ASP A 233 27.47 17.20 3.92
N LEU A 234 27.32 16.13 4.71
CA LEU A 234 26.06 15.74 5.36
C LEU A 234 25.83 16.43 6.69
N VAL A 235 26.89 16.97 7.29
CA VAL A 235 26.83 17.51 8.66
C VAL A 235 26.19 18.89 8.64
N VAL A 236 25.09 19.02 9.37
CA VAL A 236 24.36 20.28 9.56
C VAL A 236 24.80 20.87 10.92
N PRO A 237 25.17 22.18 11.01
CA PRO A 237 25.51 22.78 12.29
C PRO A 237 24.38 22.67 13.31
N ALA A 238 24.68 22.30 14.55
CA ALA A 238 23.77 22.36 15.66
C ALA A 238 23.22 23.79 15.83
N GLY A 239 21.90 23.92 16.06
CA GLY A 239 21.23 25.22 16.22
C GLY A 239 20.33 25.66 15.05
N ARG A 240 20.43 25.04 13.87
CA ARG A 240 19.33 24.99 12.90
C ARG A 240 18.87 23.54 12.84
N SER A 241 17.72 23.30 13.40
CA SER A 241 17.15 21.97 13.46
C SER A 241 17.14 21.36 12.05
N ALA A 242 17.91 20.30 11.85
CA ALA A 242 17.79 19.45 10.63
C ALA A 242 16.34 18.99 10.40
N LEU A 243 15.51 19.24 11.39
CA LEU A 243 14.08 19.03 11.40
C LEU A 243 13.30 20.22 10.79
N ASP A 244 13.88 21.41 10.62
CA ASP A 244 13.20 22.63 10.13
C ASP A 244 13.55 23.03 8.68
N GLU A 245 14.66 22.57 8.12
CA GLU A 245 15.15 23.00 6.80
C GLU A 245 14.32 22.51 5.60
N ALA A 246 13.12 21.96 5.77
CA ALA A 246 12.31 21.44 4.69
C ALA A 246 10.88 22.01 4.57
N VAL A 247 10.59 23.13 5.22
CA VAL A 247 9.35 23.86 4.96
C VAL A 247 9.70 25.24 4.42
N PRO A 248 9.41 25.60 3.15
CA PRO A 248 9.42 26.99 2.76
C PRO A 248 8.37 27.70 3.63
N ALA A 249 8.80 28.75 4.34
CA ALA A 249 7.91 29.59 5.14
C ALA A 249 6.80 30.12 4.22
N GLY A 250 5.58 29.64 4.42
CA GLY A 250 4.40 30.30 3.92
C GLY A 250 4.29 31.70 4.53
N PRO A 251 3.67 32.68 3.88
CA PRO A 251 3.57 34.03 4.37
C PRO A 251 2.90 34.07 5.75
N PRO A 252 3.30 34.98 6.66
CA PRO A 252 2.81 35.02 8.02
C PRO A 252 1.28 35.24 8.03
N ALA A 253 0.57 34.38 8.73
CA ALA A 253 -0.86 34.54 8.99
C ALA A 253 -1.06 35.82 9.81
N SER A 254 -1.64 36.84 9.17
CA SER A 254 -2.09 38.05 9.85
C SER A 254 -3.19 37.70 10.86
N ALA A 255 -2.98 38.11 12.09
CA ALA A 255 -3.94 38.02 13.18
C ALA A 255 -5.30 38.57 12.76
N ARG A 256 -6.33 37.74 12.76
CA ARG A 256 -7.73 38.18 12.72
C ARG A 256 -8.36 37.97 14.09
N THR A 257 -8.62 39.12 14.69
CA THR A 257 -9.40 39.34 15.91
C THR A 257 -10.81 38.72 15.77
N ARG A 258 -11.24 38.02 16.78
CA ARG A 258 -12.64 37.57 16.95
C ARG A 258 -13.53 38.77 17.25
N THR A 259 -14.61 38.96 16.49
CA THR A 259 -15.86 39.50 17.01
C THR A 259 -17.02 38.76 16.34
N GLY A 260 -18.05 38.52 17.13
CA GLY A 260 -19.03 37.48 16.96
C GLY A 260 -20.32 37.83 16.23
N THR A 261 -21.19 36.85 16.32
CA THR A 261 -22.67 36.85 16.20
C THR A 261 -23.30 36.87 14.80
N GLY A 262 -24.17 35.88 14.54
CA GLY A 262 -25.30 35.99 13.66
C GLY A 262 -25.66 34.70 12.89
N ALA A 263 -26.76 34.08 13.29
CA ALA A 263 -27.41 32.96 12.66
C ALA A 263 -27.87 33.24 11.21
N GLY A 264 -27.89 32.21 10.38
CA GLY A 264 -28.52 32.23 9.07
C GLY A 264 -28.32 30.96 8.27
N THR A 265 -29.34 30.13 8.30
CA THR A 265 -29.54 28.93 7.47
C THR A 265 -29.57 29.34 5.99
N GLN A 266 -28.73 28.77 5.15
CA GLN A 266 -29.01 28.62 3.71
C GLN A 266 -28.34 27.37 3.16
N ILE A 267 -29.16 26.59 2.51
CA ILE A 267 -28.83 25.41 1.69
C ILE A 267 -28.21 25.99 0.39
N GLU A 268 -26.95 25.71 0.14
CA GLU A 268 -26.37 25.97 -1.19
C GLU A 268 -25.89 24.63 -1.80
N THR A 269 -26.60 24.26 -2.83
CA THR A 269 -26.11 23.42 -3.90
C THR A 269 -25.02 24.18 -4.64
N GLY A 270 -23.77 23.90 -4.32
CA GLY A 270 -22.62 24.51 -4.96
C GLY A 270 -21.66 23.44 -5.45
N ALA A 271 -21.78 23.08 -6.74
CA ALA A 271 -20.69 22.50 -7.47
C ALA A 271 -19.59 23.58 -7.59
N GLY A 272 -18.72 23.66 -6.59
CA GLY A 272 -17.56 24.53 -6.63
C GLY A 272 -16.51 23.92 -7.56
N ALA A 273 -16.21 24.63 -8.65
CA ALA A 273 -15.02 24.40 -9.45
C ALA A 273 -13.79 24.46 -8.52
N ALA A 274 -13.24 23.29 -8.17
CA ALA A 274 -11.94 23.21 -7.57
C ALA A 274 -10.95 23.72 -8.62
N ALA A 275 -10.37 24.90 -8.38
CA ALA A 275 -9.19 25.33 -9.09
C ALA A 275 -8.21 24.13 -9.06
N VAL A 276 -7.79 23.69 -10.24
CA VAL A 276 -6.73 22.68 -10.37
C VAL A 276 -5.47 23.33 -9.80
N GLY A 277 -5.29 23.15 -8.48
CA GLY A 277 -4.04 23.45 -7.83
C GLY A 277 -3.03 22.45 -8.37
N LEU A 278 -2.17 22.89 -9.26
CA LEU A 278 -0.98 22.17 -9.71
C LEU A 278 0.04 22.14 -8.56
N GLY A 279 -0.32 21.54 -7.44
CA GLY A 279 0.46 21.42 -6.22
C GLY A 279 0.36 20.01 -5.66
N GLY A 280 1.31 19.17 -5.98
CA GLY A 280 1.96 18.23 -5.08
C GLY A 280 1.14 17.28 -4.22
N ASP A 281 0.01 16.76 -4.66
CA ASP A 281 -0.48 15.49 -4.14
C ASP A 281 0.30 14.37 -4.84
N ARG A 282 0.91 13.48 -4.06
CA ARG A 282 1.79 12.42 -4.55
C ARG A 282 1.15 11.72 -5.75
N GLU A 283 1.82 11.70 -6.89
CA GLU A 283 1.40 10.93 -8.07
C GLU A 283 1.05 9.48 -7.71
N ASP A 284 1.69 8.94 -6.66
CA ASP A 284 1.48 7.58 -6.16
C ASP A 284 0.14 7.39 -5.43
N GLU A 285 -0.47 8.44 -4.89
CA GLU A 285 -1.78 8.40 -4.21
C GLU A 285 -2.92 8.82 -5.15
N CYS A 286 -2.62 9.41 -6.32
CA CYS A 286 -3.62 9.78 -7.30
C CYS A 286 -4.17 8.54 -8.02
N TRP A 287 -5.47 8.34 -7.93
CA TRP A 287 -6.15 7.21 -8.58
C TRP A 287 -7.45 7.61 -9.32
N ARG A 288 -7.84 8.89 -9.26
CA ARG A 288 -9.02 9.39 -9.97
C ARG A 288 -8.61 10.08 -11.26
N PRO A 289 -9.24 9.75 -12.41
CA PRO A 289 -9.08 10.54 -13.62
C PRO A 289 -9.80 11.89 -13.46
N VAL A 290 -9.32 12.88 -14.21
CA VAL A 290 -10.03 14.14 -14.37
C VAL A 290 -10.81 14.09 -15.68
N LEU A 291 -12.10 14.41 -15.63
CA LEU A 291 -12.99 14.39 -16.79
C LEU A 291 -13.31 15.82 -17.23
N PHE A 292 -13.12 16.11 -18.50
CA PHE A 292 -13.43 17.40 -19.12
C PHE A 292 -14.54 17.23 -20.15
N GLU A 293 -15.60 18.03 -20.02
CA GLU A 293 -16.67 18.13 -21.00
C GLU A 293 -16.40 19.33 -21.91
N PRO A 294 -15.87 19.14 -23.15
CA PRO A 294 -15.34 20.24 -23.97
C PRO A 294 -16.39 21.28 -24.38
N HIS A 295 -17.67 20.92 -24.33
CA HIS A 295 -18.77 21.86 -24.55
C HIS A 295 -18.95 22.88 -23.40
N ARG A 296 -18.32 22.67 -22.23
CA ARG A 296 -18.28 23.62 -21.12
C ARG A 296 -17.06 24.50 -21.23
N ALA A 297 -17.25 25.82 -21.23
CA ALA A 297 -16.16 26.78 -21.44
C ALA A 297 -15.02 26.63 -20.40
N GLU A 298 -15.35 26.32 -19.13
CA GLU A 298 -14.37 26.14 -18.07
C GLU A 298 -13.51 24.89 -18.28
N ASP A 299 -14.16 23.79 -18.68
CA ASP A 299 -13.47 22.53 -18.95
C ASP A 299 -12.58 22.64 -20.19
N ARG A 300 -13.05 23.36 -21.22
CA ARG A 300 -12.26 23.63 -22.43
C ARG A 300 -10.99 24.42 -22.10
N LEU A 301 -11.09 25.50 -21.32
CA LEU A 301 -9.93 26.28 -20.91
C LEU A 301 -8.92 25.45 -20.09
N THR A 302 -9.44 24.59 -19.20
CA THR A 302 -8.59 23.74 -18.38
C THR A 302 -7.91 22.64 -19.20
N LEU A 303 -8.64 22.05 -20.16
CA LEU A 303 -8.10 21.06 -21.11
C LEU A 303 -7.02 21.67 -21.99
N ASP A 304 -7.23 22.88 -22.53
CA ASP A 304 -6.23 23.58 -23.33
C ASP A 304 -4.97 23.91 -22.52
N ALA A 305 -5.13 24.33 -21.27
CA ALA A 305 -4.03 24.57 -20.34
C ALA A 305 -3.26 23.26 -20.03
N LEU A 306 -3.98 22.14 -19.82
CA LEU A 306 -3.38 20.83 -19.61
C LEU A 306 -2.56 20.37 -20.82
N LEU A 307 -3.11 20.52 -22.03
CA LEU A 307 -2.40 20.20 -23.28
C LEU A 307 -1.14 21.03 -23.45
N GLY A 308 -1.15 22.29 -23.03
CA GLY A 308 0.02 23.19 -23.05
C GLY A 308 1.03 22.97 -21.92
N SER A 309 0.68 22.19 -20.88
CA SER A 309 1.49 22.06 -19.66
C SER A 309 2.70 21.13 -19.77
N GLY A 310 2.74 20.27 -20.79
CA GLY A 310 3.74 19.18 -20.94
C GLY A 310 3.45 17.96 -20.05
N GLN A 311 2.37 17.93 -19.27
CA GLN A 311 1.99 16.77 -18.45
C GLN A 311 1.38 15.64 -19.29
N VAL A 312 0.71 15.98 -20.39
CA VAL A 312 0.14 15.01 -21.32
C VAL A 312 1.25 14.36 -22.13
N ARG A 313 1.49 13.09 -21.89
CA ARG A 313 2.50 12.29 -22.60
C ARG A 313 1.95 11.64 -23.88
N GLN A 314 0.68 11.25 -23.84
CA GLN A 314 0.01 10.56 -24.93
C GLN A 314 -1.45 11.02 -25.02
N VAL A 315 -1.90 11.29 -26.25
CA VAL A 315 -3.29 11.59 -26.56
C VAL A 315 -3.87 10.44 -27.39
N PHE A 316 -5.02 9.94 -26.97
CA PHE A 316 -5.78 8.90 -27.65
C PHE A 316 -7.14 9.46 -28.08
N ASP A 317 -7.29 9.75 -29.36
CA ASP A 317 -8.55 10.16 -29.93
C ASP A 317 -9.04 9.12 -30.93
N THR A 318 -9.99 8.33 -30.49
CA THR A 318 -10.67 7.31 -31.30
C THR A 318 -12.18 7.54 -31.37
N LEU A 319 -12.64 8.78 -31.07
CA LEU A 319 -14.06 9.12 -30.99
C LEU A 319 -14.81 8.75 -32.28
N GLY A 320 -14.22 8.99 -33.45
CA GLY A 320 -14.84 8.64 -34.73
C GLY A 320 -15.16 7.14 -34.87
N ASP A 321 -14.28 6.27 -34.36
CA ASP A 321 -14.54 4.82 -34.40
C ASP A 321 -15.53 4.40 -33.30
N GLN A 322 -15.48 5.01 -32.12
CA GLN A 322 -16.48 4.80 -31.08
C GLN A 322 -17.88 5.21 -31.52
N LEU A 323 -18.02 6.29 -32.27
CA LEU A 323 -19.31 6.72 -32.88
C LEU A 323 -19.83 5.70 -33.88
N LYS A 324 -18.98 5.12 -34.73
CA LYS A 324 -19.35 4.04 -35.64
C LYS A 324 -19.86 2.80 -34.91
N GLU A 325 -19.19 2.44 -33.79
CA GLU A 325 -19.64 1.35 -32.92
C GLU A 325 -20.97 1.69 -32.23
N LEU A 326 -21.16 2.91 -31.75
CA LEU A 326 -22.41 3.38 -31.14
C LEU A 326 -23.60 3.21 -32.10
N VAL A 327 -23.44 3.70 -33.34
CA VAL A 327 -24.49 3.59 -34.39
C VAL A 327 -24.86 2.14 -34.66
N ARG A 328 -23.85 1.26 -34.78
CA ARG A 328 -24.06 -0.18 -34.98
C ARG A 328 -24.71 -0.87 -33.76
N SER A 329 -24.35 -0.49 -32.54
CA SER A 329 -24.91 -1.06 -31.32
C SER A 329 -26.36 -0.63 -31.09
N ARG A 330 -26.76 0.56 -31.59
CA ARG A 330 -28.14 1.03 -31.49
C ARG A 330 -29.08 0.30 -32.44
N ASP A 331 -28.65 0.07 -33.66
CA ASP A 331 -29.43 -0.66 -34.69
C ASP A 331 -28.56 -1.64 -35.51
N PRO A 332 -28.26 -2.81 -34.95
CA PRO A 332 -27.44 -3.81 -35.63
C PRO A 332 -28.07 -4.34 -36.94
N GLY A 333 -29.39 -4.24 -37.05
CA GLY A 333 -30.14 -4.72 -38.20
C GLY A 333 -29.88 -3.93 -39.47
N LEU A 334 -29.54 -2.65 -39.36
CA LEU A 334 -29.30 -1.78 -40.51
C LEU A 334 -28.02 -2.10 -41.31
N ARG A 335 -27.06 -2.82 -40.71
CA ARG A 335 -25.78 -3.21 -41.34
C ARG A 335 -25.08 -2.06 -42.07
N LEU A 336 -25.11 -0.87 -41.51
CA LEU A 336 -24.58 0.35 -42.11
C LEU A 336 -23.09 0.23 -42.46
N ALA A 337 -22.71 0.67 -43.66
CA ALA A 337 -21.32 0.71 -44.12
C ALA A 337 -21.09 1.92 -45.07
N GLY A 338 -19.84 2.30 -45.28
CA GLY A 338 -19.43 3.39 -46.17
C GLY A 338 -20.17 4.70 -45.91
N ALA A 339 -20.63 5.38 -46.96
CA ALA A 339 -21.28 6.68 -46.87
C ALA A 339 -22.55 6.69 -45.98
N ALA A 340 -23.28 5.57 -45.92
CA ALA A 340 -24.46 5.45 -45.04
C ALA A 340 -24.07 5.46 -43.55
N LEU A 341 -23.00 4.79 -43.19
CA LEU A 341 -22.46 4.82 -41.81
C LEU A 341 -21.96 6.23 -41.45
N GLU A 342 -21.19 6.86 -42.32
CA GLU A 342 -20.71 8.23 -42.11
C GLU A 342 -21.87 9.23 -41.98
N GLY A 343 -22.96 9.04 -42.77
CA GLY A 343 -24.18 9.84 -42.64
C GLY A 343 -24.86 9.66 -41.30
N ALA A 344 -24.92 8.43 -40.77
CA ALA A 344 -25.49 8.14 -39.46
C ALA A 344 -24.63 8.70 -38.32
N VAL A 345 -23.29 8.66 -38.44
CA VAL A 345 -22.37 9.29 -37.49
C VAL A 345 -22.58 10.81 -37.46
N ARG A 346 -22.66 11.46 -38.61
CA ARG A 346 -22.98 12.91 -38.65
C ARG A 346 -24.33 13.24 -38.03
N ALA A 347 -25.35 12.41 -38.27
CA ALA A 347 -26.65 12.57 -37.63
C ALA A 347 -26.56 12.40 -36.08
N GLN A 348 -25.70 11.50 -35.59
CA GLN A 348 -25.46 11.31 -34.16
C GLN A 348 -24.81 12.53 -33.52
N LEU A 349 -23.88 13.17 -34.19
CA LEU A 349 -23.25 14.42 -33.70
C LEU A 349 -24.22 15.60 -33.64
N ALA A 350 -25.35 15.53 -34.37
CA ALA A 350 -26.41 16.55 -34.37
C ALA A 350 -25.92 18.00 -34.63
N GLY A 351 -24.84 18.15 -35.40
CA GLY A 351 -24.24 19.45 -35.72
C GLY A 351 -23.21 19.95 -34.72
N VAL A 352 -22.87 19.15 -33.68
CA VAL A 352 -21.74 19.40 -32.80
C VAL A 352 -20.45 18.97 -33.51
N GLU A 353 -19.40 19.78 -33.42
CA GLU A 353 -18.07 19.39 -33.91
C GLU A 353 -17.56 18.18 -33.11
N ALA A 354 -16.82 17.27 -33.77
CA ALA A 354 -16.32 16.05 -33.12
C ALA A 354 -15.43 16.37 -31.89
N ASP A 355 -14.63 17.41 -31.96
CA ASP A 355 -13.73 17.82 -30.88
C ASP A 355 -14.49 18.36 -29.64
N ASP A 356 -15.75 18.74 -29.81
CA ASP A 356 -16.64 19.24 -28.75
C ASP A 356 -17.61 18.18 -28.25
N TYR A 357 -17.63 17.00 -28.90
CA TYR A 357 -18.53 15.92 -28.53
C TYR A 357 -17.87 14.95 -27.55
N GLY A 358 -18.59 14.53 -26.51
CA GLY A 358 -18.10 13.55 -25.56
C GLY A 358 -17.32 14.14 -24.39
N VAL A 359 -16.32 13.40 -23.93
CA VAL A 359 -15.56 13.70 -22.72
C VAL A 359 -14.09 13.36 -22.93
N TRP A 360 -13.20 14.24 -22.47
CA TRP A 360 -11.78 13.94 -22.36
C TRP A 360 -11.46 13.46 -20.95
N ALA A 361 -10.92 12.24 -20.85
CA ALA A 361 -10.48 11.66 -19.59
C ALA A 361 -8.95 11.76 -19.45
N TRP A 362 -8.50 12.49 -18.46
CA TRP A 362 -7.08 12.64 -18.10
C TRP A 362 -6.72 11.67 -16.98
N TYR A 363 -5.71 10.84 -17.21
CA TYR A 363 -5.15 9.91 -16.23
C TYR A 363 -3.78 10.40 -15.74
N PRO A 364 -3.70 11.15 -14.63
CA PRO A 364 -2.46 11.79 -14.18
C PRO A 364 -1.31 10.81 -13.98
N TRP A 365 -1.59 9.64 -13.39
CA TRP A 365 -0.58 8.61 -13.09
C TRP A 365 0.12 8.01 -14.31
N SER A 366 -0.45 8.15 -15.49
CA SER A 366 0.12 7.60 -16.73
C SER A 366 0.43 8.68 -17.77
N GLY A 367 -0.02 9.91 -17.54
CA GLY A 367 0.11 11.00 -18.51
C GLY A 367 -0.71 10.78 -19.80
N ARG A 368 -1.81 10.03 -19.71
CA ARG A 368 -2.67 9.71 -20.86
C ARG A 368 -3.93 10.56 -20.85
N LEU A 369 -4.26 11.13 -22.00
CA LEU A 369 -5.50 11.86 -22.27
C LEU A 369 -6.28 11.11 -23.34
N VAL A 370 -7.54 10.74 -23.05
CA VAL A 370 -8.36 9.87 -23.90
C VAL A 370 -9.69 10.53 -24.22
N HIS A 371 -10.05 10.59 -25.50
CA HIS A 371 -11.33 11.10 -25.95
C HIS A 371 -12.38 9.98 -26.02
N LEU A 372 -13.50 10.18 -25.34
CA LEU A 372 -14.53 9.17 -25.13
C LEU A 372 -15.92 9.69 -25.50
N LEU A 373 -16.81 8.77 -25.89
CA LEU A 373 -18.25 9.06 -25.94
C LEU A 373 -18.78 9.59 -24.61
N PRO A 374 -19.90 10.33 -24.58
CA PRO A 374 -20.58 10.65 -23.33
C PRO A 374 -20.90 9.39 -22.53
N ARG A 375 -20.92 9.48 -21.18
CA ARG A 375 -21.02 8.38 -20.23
C ARG A 375 -22.04 7.28 -20.63
N GLU A 376 -23.27 7.68 -20.95
CA GLU A 376 -24.34 6.71 -21.23
C GLU A 376 -24.12 5.98 -22.57
N GLU A 377 -23.58 6.67 -23.57
CA GLU A 377 -23.26 6.09 -24.86
C GLU A 377 -22.04 5.20 -24.80
N PHE A 378 -21.02 5.63 -24.06
CA PHE A 378 -19.84 4.83 -23.75
C PHE A 378 -20.25 3.49 -23.10
N ARG A 379 -21.05 3.54 -22.04
CA ARG A 379 -21.51 2.35 -21.32
C ARG A 379 -22.38 1.44 -22.20
N LEU A 380 -23.22 2.03 -23.06
CA LEU A 380 -24.04 1.28 -24.01
C LEU A 380 -23.17 0.47 -24.99
N VAL A 381 -22.12 1.08 -25.55
CA VAL A 381 -21.20 0.40 -26.48
C VAL A 381 -20.36 -0.62 -25.74
N ARG A 382 -19.74 -0.23 -24.63
CA ARG A 382 -18.85 -1.09 -23.84
C ARG A 382 -19.52 -2.38 -23.39
N THR A 383 -20.80 -2.34 -23.04
CA THR A 383 -21.56 -3.51 -22.55
C THR A 383 -22.48 -4.15 -23.59
N ASP A 384 -22.40 -3.74 -24.85
CA ASP A 384 -23.29 -4.28 -25.90
C ASP A 384 -23.14 -5.81 -26.07
N ARG A 385 -21.92 -6.34 -25.89
CA ARG A 385 -21.66 -7.79 -25.99
C ARG A 385 -22.08 -8.59 -24.75
N ASN A 386 -22.53 -7.94 -23.69
CA ASN A 386 -23.15 -8.62 -22.54
C ASN A 386 -24.57 -9.10 -22.85
N ARG A 387 -25.21 -8.52 -23.88
CA ARG A 387 -26.60 -8.81 -24.25
C ARG A 387 -26.80 -10.29 -24.55
N GLY A 388 -27.95 -10.81 -24.15
CA GLY A 388 -28.23 -12.24 -24.14
C GLY A 388 -27.77 -12.97 -22.87
N ARG A 389 -26.95 -12.30 -22.06
CA ARG A 389 -26.58 -12.73 -20.70
C ARG A 389 -27.02 -11.72 -19.66
N ILE A 390 -26.84 -10.43 -19.95
CA ILE A 390 -27.27 -9.28 -19.15
C ILE A 390 -28.03 -8.35 -20.11
N GLU A 391 -29.34 -8.23 -19.93
CA GLU A 391 -30.14 -7.34 -20.76
C GLU A 391 -29.94 -5.88 -20.37
N ARG A 392 -30.18 -4.94 -21.29
CA ARG A 392 -29.95 -3.51 -21.04
C ARG A 392 -30.62 -2.95 -19.77
N PRO A 393 -31.86 -3.33 -19.39
CA PRO A 393 -32.45 -2.93 -18.10
C PRO A 393 -31.67 -3.49 -16.92
N GLN A 394 -31.26 -4.76 -16.96
CA GLN A 394 -30.46 -5.42 -15.93
C GLN A 394 -29.06 -4.78 -15.81
N GLN A 395 -28.45 -4.40 -16.93
CA GLN A 395 -27.16 -3.71 -16.94
C GLN A 395 -27.25 -2.35 -16.21
N ARG A 396 -28.33 -1.61 -16.44
CA ARG A 396 -28.57 -0.35 -15.71
C ARG A 396 -28.80 -0.56 -14.22
N GLU A 397 -29.54 -1.61 -13.86
CA GLU A 397 -29.77 -2.00 -12.46
C GLU A 397 -28.45 -2.34 -11.77
N LEU A 398 -27.62 -3.19 -12.39
CA LEU A 398 -26.30 -3.57 -11.86
C LEU A 398 -25.38 -2.35 -11.68
N MET A 399 -25.34 -1.43 -12.65
CA MET A 399 -24.56 -0.21 -12.57
C MET A 399 -25.06 0.79 -11.53
N GLY A 400 -26.25 0.58 -10.97
CA GLY A 400 -26.77 1.33 -9.81
C GLY A 400 -26.33 0.78 -8.48
N ARG A 401 -25.66 -0.38 -8.44
CA ARG A 401 -25.27 -1.07 -7.20
C ARG A 401 -23.89 -0.65 -6.72
N ARG A 402 -23.68 -0.73 -5.39
CA ARG A 402 -22.40 -0.49 -4.74
C ARG A 402 -21.85 -1.79 -4.14
N VAL A 403 -20.61 -2.13 -4.46
CA VAL A 403 -19.95 -3.36 -4.01
C VAL A 403 -18.78 -3.01 -3.10
N GLY A 404 -18.73 -3.64 -1.92
CA GLY A 404 -17.55 -3.61 -1.04
C GLY A 404 -16.62 -4.78 -1.37
N VAL A 405 -15.32 -4.51 -1.49
CA VAL A 405 -14.29 -5.54 -1.70
C VAL A 405 -13.21 -5.38 -0.64
N ILE A 406 -13.01 -6.42 0.16
CA ILE A 406 -11.98 -6.48 1.21
C ILE A 406 -10.92 -7.49 0.80
N GLY A 407 -9.64 -7.08 0.77
CA GLY A 407 -8.52 -7.91 0.33
C GLY A 407 -8.37 -7.91 -1.19
N LEU A 408 -7.38 -7.18 -1.70
CA LEU A 408 -7.17 -6.97 -3.14
C LEU A 408 -6.00 -7.78 -3.71
N SER A 409 -5.52 -8.78 -2.98
CA SER A 409 -4.63 -9.79 -3.56
C SER A 409 -5.41 -10.71 -4.51
N VAL A 410 -6.48 -11.29 -4.03
CA VAL A 410 -7.41 -12.15 -4.81
C VAL A 410 -8.61 -11.32 -5.28
N GLY A 411 -9.20 -10.53 -4.42
CA GLY A 411 -10.38 -9.71 -4.69
C GLY A 411 -10.18 -8.67 -5.82
N SER A 412 -8.93 -8.32 -6.17
CA SER A 412 -8.68 -7.48 -7.36
C SER A 412 -9.19 -8.14 -8.65
N SER A 413 -9.12 -9.48 -8.74
CA SER A 413 -9.63 -10.21 -9.90
C SER A 413 -11.16 -10.12 -9.99
N ALA A 414 -11.85 -10.20 -8.85
CA ALA A 414 -13.30 -10.00 -8.79
C ALA A 414 -13.66 -8.55 -9.14
N ALA A 415 -13.02 -7.55 -8.51
CA ALA A 415 -13.27 -6.13 -8.75
C ALA A 415 -13.09 -5.74 -10.23
N LEU A 416 -11.99 -6.17 -10.86
CA LEU A 416 -11.75 -5.93 -12.28
C LEU A 416 -12.77 -6.64 -13.18
N THR A 417 -13.16 -7.88 -12.87
CA THR A 417 -14.19 -8.60 -13.62
C THR A 417 -15.54 -7.89 -13.50
N PHE A 418 -15.88 -7.40 -12.31
CA PHE A 418 -17.09 -6.60 -12.09
C PHE A 418 -17.08 -5.31 -12.93
N ALA A 419 -15.97 -4.58 -12.94
CA ALA A 419 -15.82 -3.38 -13.76
C ALA A 419 -15.98 -3.69 -15.25
N MET A 420 -15.37 -4.78 -15.75
CA MET A 420 -15.50 -5.22 -17.14
C MET A 420 -16.94 -5.60 -17.52
N GLU A 421 -17.63 -6.35 -16.68
CA GLU A 421 -19.02 -6.78 -16.93
C GLU A 421 -20.05 -5.69 -16.57
N GLY A 422 -19.64 -4.62 -15.89
CA GLY A 422 -20.53 -3.57 -15.41
C GLY A 422 -21.42 -4.04 -14.26
N ILE A 423 -20.88 -4.88 -13.37
CA ILE A 423 -21.50 -5.31 -12.11
C ILE A 423 -21.05 -4.32 -11.04
N GLY A 424 -21.95 -3.43 -10.63
CA GLY A 424 -21.62 -2.27 -9.77
C GLY A 424 -21.18 -1.05 -10.58
N GLY A 425 -21.70 0.11 -10.21
CA GLY A 425 -21.25 1.43 -10.68
C GLY A 425 -20.50 2.18 -9.59
N ALA A 426 -20.52 1.63 -8.36
CA ALA A 426 -19.82 2.17 -7.21
C ALA A 426 -19.12 1.04 -6.42
N PHE A 427 -17.95 1.37 -5.86
CA PHE A 427 -17.12 0.39 -5.15
C PHE A 427 -16.47 0.99 -3.91
N LYS A 428 -16.30 0.16 -2.88
CA LYS A 428 -15.42 0.44 -1.75
C LYS A 428 -14.36 -0.63 -1.69
N LEU A 429 -13.09 -0.22 -1.77
CA LEU A 429 -11.94 -1.11 -1.88
C LEU A 429 -11.08 -0.99 -0.62
N ALA A 430 -10.84 -2.09 0.10
CA ALA A 430 -10.06 -2.10 1.33
C ALA A 430 -8.91 -3.12 1.26
N ASP A 431 -7.67 -2.64 1.39
CA ASP A 431 -6.46 -3.47 1.53
C ASP A 431 -5.32 -2.60 2.07
N PHE A 432 -4.64 -3.05 3.12
CA PHE A 432 -3.54 -2.31 3.72
C PHE A 432 -2.17 -2.59 3.09
N ASP A 433 -2.08 -3.59 2.23
CA ASP A 433 -0.82 -4.02 1.64
C ASP A 433 -0.45 -3.21 0.39
N ASP A 434 0.85 -3.02 0.24
CA ASP A 434 1.45 -2.60 -1.02
C ASP A 434 1.76 -3.80 -1.90
N LEU A 435 1.83 -3.58 -3.22
CA LEU A 435 2.19 -4.61 -4.18
C LEU A 435 3.64 -5.06 -3.98
N SER A 436 3.84 -6.34 -3.69
CA SER A 436 5.14 -7.00 -3.61
C SER A 436 5.46 -7.79 -4.88
N LEU A 437 6.74 -8.00 -5.18
CA LEU A 437 7.18 -8.78 -6.35
C LEU A 437 6.56 -10.18 -6.39
N SER A 438 6.42 -10.84 -5.23
CA SER A 438 5.79 -12.16 -5.11
C SER A 438 4.29 -12.16 -5.40
N ASN A 439 3.63 -11.01 -5.46
CA ASN A 439 2.22 -10.91 -5.83
C ASN A 439 2.02 -10.96 -7.36
N LEU A 440 3.07 -10.65 -8.15
CA LEU A 440 2.96 -10.61 -9.62
C LEU A 440 2.70 -11.99 -10.24
N ASN A 441 2.81 -13.07 -9.49
CA ASN A 441 2.41 -14.40 -9.95
C ASN A 441 0.90 -14.56 -10.14
N ARG A 442 0.09 -13.61 -9.57
CA ARG A 442 -1.38 -13.72 -9.57
C ARG A 442 -2.13 -12.37 -9.69
N LEU A 443 -1.53 -11.26 -9.30
CA LEU A 443 -2.10 -9.91 -9.47
C LEU A 443 -1.84 -9.40 -10.88
N ARG A 444 -2.87 -8.84 -11.51
CA ARG A 444 -2.75 -8.18 -12.83
C ARG A 444 -2.13 -6.80 -12.68
N ALA A 445 -0.84 -6.76 -12.41
CA ALA A 445 -0.08 -5.52 -12.24
C ALA A 445 1.27 -5.63 -12.95
N GLY A 446 1.85 -4.49 -13.32
CA GLY A 446 3.19 -4.44 -13.90
C GLY A 446 4.26 -4.19 -12.82
N VAL A 447 5.52 -4.45 -13.15
CA VAL A 447 6.67 -4.21 -12.25
C VAL A 447 6.80 -2.75 -11.80
N HIS A 448 6.30 -1.81 -12.61
CA HIS A 448 6.26 -0.38 -12.28
C HIS A 448 5.23 -0.01 -11.20
N HIS A 449 4.37 -0.95 -10.80
CA HIS A 449 3.44 -0.78 -9.68
C HIS A 449 3.98 -1.30 -8.34
N LEU A 450 5.21 -1.86 -8.29
CA LEU A 450 5.79 -2.36 -7.04
C LEU A 450 5.88 -1.23 -6.01
N GLY A 451 5.39 -1.51 -4.81
CA GLY A 451 5.33 -0.56 -3.70
C GLY A 451 4.09 0.34 -3.68
N LEU A 452 3.24 0.34 -4.71
CA LEU A 452 1.95 1.02 -4.64
C LEU A 452 0.95 0.20 -3.82
N ASN A 453 0.06 0.90 -3.11
CA ASN A 453 -1.03 0.24 -2.39
C ASN A 453 -1.98 -0.48 -3.36
N LYS A 454 -2.41 -1.68 -2.99
CA LYS A 454 -3.28 -2.52 -3.85
C LYS A 454 -4.63 -1.88 -4.16
N CYS A 455 -5.19 -1.07 -3.24
CA CYS A 455 -6.42 -0.31 -3.50
C CYS A 455 -6.23 0.69 -4.64
N VAL A 456 -5.12 1.41 -4.64
CA VAL A 456 -4.77 2.40 -5.67
C VAL A 456 -4.62 1.72 -7.03
N ILE A 457 -3.91 0.59 -7.08
CA ILE A 457 -3.72 -0.17 -8.32
C ILE A 457 -5.07 -0.64 -8.87
N ALA A 458 -5.90 -1.25 -8.05
CA ALA A 458 -7.22 -1.74 -8.45
C ALA A 458 -8.13 -0.59 -8.92
N ALA A 459 -8.18 0.52 -8.18
CA ALA A 459 -8.97 1.69 -8.55
C ALA A 459 -8.53 2.29 -9.90
N ARG A 460 -7.21 2.45 -10.13
CA ARG A 460 -6.67 2.92 -11.42
C ARG A 460 -7.12 2.02 -12.57
N GLN A 461 -6.94 0.71 -12.43
CA GLN A 461 -7.31 -0.26 -13.47
C GLN A 461 -8.82 -0.27 -13.74
N MET A 462 -9.65 -0.18 -12.71
CA MET A 462 -11.10 -0.12 -12.86
C MET A 462 -11.54 1.18 -13.56
N LEU A 463 -10.94 2.32 -13.21
CA LEU A 463 -11.23 3.63 -13.82
C LEU A 463 -10.65 3.77 -15.23
N GLU A 464 -9.62 2.99 -15.60
CA GLU A 464 -9.17 2.84 -16.99
C GLU A 464 -10.13 1.99 -17.84
N ILE A 465 -11.02 1.19 -17.22
CA ILE A 465 -12.10 0.44 -17.88
C ILE A 465 -13.36 1.30 -18.01
N ASP A 466 -13.76 2.00 -16.94
CA ASP A 466 -14.92 2.90 -16.92
C ASP A 466 -14.60 4.11 -16.02
N PRO A 467 -14.24 5.28 -16.60
CA PRO A 467 -13.79 6.44 -15.84
C PRO A 467 -14.89 7.11 -15.00
N TRP A 468 -16.14 6.68 -15.13
CA TRP A 468 -17.26 7.18 -14.33
C TRP A 468 -17.65 6.27 -13.16
N LEU A 469 -16.84 5.27 -12.82
CA LEU A 469 -17.06 4.50 -11.60
C LEU A 469 -16.85 5.37 -10.36
N ASP A 470 -17.74 5.22 -9.38
CA ASP A 470 -17.60 5.85 -8.07
C ASP A 470 -16.82 4.92 -7.15
N ILE A 471 -15.54 5.22 -6.92
CA ILE A 471 -14.65 4.36 -6.12
C ILE A 471 -14.17 5.11 -4.88
N GLU A 472 -14.34 4.48 -3.73
CA GLU A 472 -13.74 4.85 -2.45
C GLU A 472 -12.65 3.83 -2.11
N VAL A 473 -11.50 4.30 -1.62
CA VAL A 473 -10.37 3.44 -1.23
C VAL A 473 -10.08 3.56 0.27
N TYR A 474 -9.81 2.42 0.89
CA TYR A 474 -9.42 2.29 2.30
C TYR A 474 -8.01 1.67 2.37
N PRO A 475 -6.95 2.47 2.09
CA PRO A 475 -5.59 1.97 1.96
C PRO A 475 -4.96 1.54 3.30
N GLY A 476 -5.60 1.85 4.42
CA GLY A 476 -5.26 1.31 5.74
C GLY A 476 -5.91 -0.03 6.06
N GLY A 477 -6.71 -0.60 5.14
CA GLY A 477 -7.54 -1.77 5.40
C GLY A 477 -8.74 -1.45 6.28
N LEU A 478 -9.34 -2.51 6.85
CA LEU A 478 -10.46 -2.35 7.80
C LEU A 478 -10.01 -2.56 9.24
N SER A 479 -10.55 -1.73 10.11
CA SER A 479 -10.44 -1.79 11.56
C SER A 479 -11.83 -1.63 12.19
N GLU A 480 -11.93 -1.79 13.50
CA GLU A 480 -13.17 -1.55 14.23
C GLU A 480 -13.67 -0.11 14.02
N GLU A 481 -12.76 0.87 13.92
CA GLU A 481 -13.07 2.29 13.82
C GLU A 481 -13.70 2.68 12.47
N ASN A 482 -13.30 2.03 11.35
CA ASN A 482 -13.77 2.39 10.01
C ASN A 482 -14.75 1.38 9.40
N MET A 483 -15.08 0.30 10.12
CA MET A 483 -15.98 -0.75 9.64
C MET A 483 -17.35 -0.18 9.25
N ASP A 484 -17.95 0.63 10.10
CA ASP A 484 -19.27 1.22 9.87
C ASP A 484 -19.26 2.20 8.69
N GLU A 485 -18.19 2.97 8.52
CA GLU A 485 -18.02 3.86 7.38
C GLU A 485 -17.90 3.07 6.08
N PHE A 486 -17.15 1.97 6.08
CA PHE A 486 -17.05 1.09 4.91
C PHE A 486 -18.41 0.49 4.53
N PHE A 487 -19.19 0.02 5.48
CA PHE A 487 -20.48 -0.62 5.18
C PHE A 487 -21.58 0.36 4.84
N CYS A 488 -21.69 1.47 5.57
CA CYS A 488 -22.87 2.36 5.53
C CYS A 488 -22.54 3.82 5.24
N GLY A 489 -21.29 4.26 5.48
CA GLY A 489 -20.87 5.67 5.38
C GLY A 489 -20.37 6.07 3.99
N GLY A 490 -19.54 7.12 3.93
CA GLY A 490 -18.94 7.63 2.70
C GLY A 490 -20.00 8.01 1.65
N HIS A 491 -19.83 7.55 0.42
CA HIS A 491 -20.76 7.80 -0.68
C HIS A 491 -22.05 6.95 -0.62
N GLY A 492 -22.24 6.18 0.44
CA GLY A 492 -23.46 5.39 0.68
C GLY A 492 -23.22 3.92 1.03
N PRO A 493 -24.28 3.19 1.41
CA PRO A 493 -24.17 1.79 1.82
C PRO A 493 -23.79 0.87 0.66
N ILE A 494 -23.13 -0.26 0.97
CA ILE A 494 -22.89 -1.32 0.01
C ILE A 494 -24.13 -2.23 -0.13
N ASP A 495 -24.30 -2.84 -1.30
CA ASP A 495 -25.36 -3.81 -1.62
C ASP A 495 -24.86 -5.26 -1.51
N LEU A 496 -23.55 -5.47 -1.60
CA LEU A 496 -22.90 -6.78 -1.56
C LEU A 496 -21.47 -6.63 -1.06
N LEU A 497 -21.03 -7.60 -0.26
CA LEU A 497 -19.65 -7.73 0.18
C LEU A 497 -18.92 -8.85 -0.57
N VAL A 498 -17.73 -8.57 -1.12
CA VAL A 498 -16.73 -9.56 -1.54
C VAL A 498 -15.61 -9.54 -0.52
N GLU A 499 -15.38 -10.67 0.18
CA GLU A 499 -14.44 -10.73 1.29
C GLU A 499 -13.32 -11.73 1.01
N GLU A 500 -12.12 -11.22 0.70
CA GLU A 500 -10.95 -11.96 0.23
C GLU A 500 -9.68 -11.70 1.07
N CYS A 501 -9.84 -11.15 2.29
CA CYS A 501 -8.67 -10.84 3.11
C CYS A 501 -8.12 -12.07 3.84
N ASP A 502 -6.87 -11.98 4.29
CA ASP A 502 -6.18 -13.03 5.04
C ASP A 502 -6.31 -12.87 6.56
N SER A 503 -6.87 -11.74 7.04
CA SER A 503 -7.06 -11.47 8.46
C SER A 503 -8.29 -12.22 9.00
N PRO A 504 -8.13 -13.17 9.94
CA PRO A 504 -9.28 -13.88 10.53
C PRO A 504 -10.25 -12.94 11.25
N TRP A 505 -9.72 -11.93 11.94
CA TRP A 505 -10.53 -10.93 12.61
C TRP A 505 -11.43 -10.17 11.63
N VAL A 506 -10.85 -9.63 10.55
CA VAL A 506 -11.62 -8.90 9.52
C VAL A 506 -12.64 -9.82 8.88
N LYS A 507 -12.29 -11.08 8.59
CA LYS A 507 -13.22 -12.07 8.03
C LYS A 507 -14.47 -12.25 8.87
N LEU A 508 -14.32 -12.36 10.19
CA LEU A 508 -15.46 -12.52 11.09
C LEU A 508 -16.18 -11.19 11.33
N ALA A 509 -15.49 -10.14 11.68
CA ALA A 509 -16.07 -8.83 11.97
C ALA A 509 -16.90 -8.29 10.78
N ALA A 510 -16.38 -8.44 9.55
CA ALA A 510 -17.08 -8.04 8.33
C ALA A 510 -18.35 -8.89 8.11
N ARG A 511 -18.31 -10.21 8.38
CA ARG A 511 -19.50 -11.07 8.29
C ARG A 511 -20.52 -10.79 9.39
N GLU A 512 -20.07 -10.54 10.62
CA GLU A 512 -20.95 -10.10 11.71
C GLU A 512 -21.70 -8.83 11.33
N ARG A 513 -20.97 -7.85 10.76
CA ARG A 513 -21.56 -6.61 10.30
C ARG A 513 -22.49 -6.81 9.11
N ALA A 514 -22.09 -7.60 8.11
CA ALA A 514 -22.92 -7.92 6.95
C ALA A 514 -24.23 -8.62 7.38
N ARG A 515 -24.16 -9.58 8.31
CA ARG A 515 -25.35 -10.26 8.85
C ARG A 515 -26.27 -9.29 9.60
N ALA A 516 -25.71 -8.41 10.42
CA ALA A 516 -26.49 -7.39 11.13
C ALA A 516 -27.21 -6.41 10.19
N LEU A 517 -26.66 -6.18 9.00
CA LEU A 517 -27.22 -5.31 7.97
C LEU A 517 -28.07 -6.07 6.93
N GLY A 518 -28.17 -7.41 7.03
CA GLY A 518 -28.86 -8.22 6.02
C GLY A 518 -28.21 -8.14 4.63
N LEU A 519 -26.87 -8.11 4.56
CA LEU A 519 -26.12 -8.00 3.31
C LEU A 519 -25.59 -9.37 2.88
N PRO A 520 -25.65 -9.71 1.58
CA PRO A 520 -25.04 -10.92 1.07
C PRO A 520 -23.50 -10.79 1.06
N VAL A 521 -22.82 -11.90 1.36
CA VAL A 521 -21.36 -12.02 1.32
C VAL A 521 -20.97 -13.09 0.30
N VAL A 522 -19.96 -12.79 -0.50
CA VAL A 522 -19.33 -13.70 -1.46
C VAL A 522 -17.84 -13.75 -1.16
N MET A 523 -17.25 -14.94 -1.17
CA MET A 523 -15.82 -15.15 -1.00
C MET A 523 -15.37 -16.25 -1.95
N ASP A 524 -14.18 -16.15 -2.54
CA ASP A 524 -13.50 -17.27 -3.16
C ASP A 524 -12.29 -17.74 -2.34
N ALA A 525 -11.94 -18.99 -2.50
CA ALA A 525 -10.64 -19.49 -2.10
C ALA A 525 -10.00 -20.18 -3.30
N ASN A 526 -8.73 -19.84 -3.55
CA ASN A 526 -8.00 -20.34 -4.71
C ASN A 526 -7.90 -21.87 -4.77
N ASP A 527 -7.97 -22.51 -3.60
CA ASP A 527 -7.90 -23.97 -3.51
C ASP A 527 -9.19 -24.61 -4.01
N ARG A 528 -9.09 -25.45 -5.03
CA ARG A 528 -10.19 -26.17 -5.69
C ARG A 528 -11.33 -25.26 -6.22
N GLY A 529 -11.04 -23.97 -6.44
CA GLY A 529 -12.05 -23.00 -6.90
C GLY A 529 -13.27 -22.97 -5.98
N LEU A 530 -13.07 -22.88 -4.68
CA LEU A 530 -14.14 -22.74 -3.70
C LEU A 530 -14.79 -21.36 -3.84
N LEU A 531 -16.07 -21.34 -4.13
CA LEU A 531 -16.95 -20.18 -3.99
C LEU A 531 -17.83 -20.36 -2.75
N ASP A 532 -17.73 -19.43 -1.83
CA ASP A 532 -18.54 -19.37 -0.60
C ASP A 532 -19.58 -18.24 -0.73
N VAL A 533 -20.83 -18.51 -0.44
CA VAL A 533 -21.95 -17.54 -0.53
C VAL A 533 -22.77 -17.59 0.73
N GLU A 534 -22.90 -16.45 1.41
CA GLU A 534 -23.74 -16.27 2.59
C GLU A 534 -24.81 -15.22 2.30
N ARG A 535 -26.07 -15.63 2.25
CA ARG A 535 -27.23 -14.81 1.91
C ARG A 535 -27.93 -14.30 3.18
N PHE A 536 -27.25 -13.45 3.94
CA PHE A 536 -27.83 -12.86 5.16
C PHE A 536 -29.06 -11.98 4.87
N ASP A 537 -29.23 -11.52 3.64
CA ASP A 537 -30.42 -10.85 3.13
C ASP A 537 -31.66 -11.77 3.09
N LEU A 538 -31.47 -13.07 2.93
CA LEU A 538 -32.54 -14.08 2.90
C LEU A 538 -32.52 -14.97 4.14
N GLU A 539 -31.40 -15.15 4.77
CA GLU A 539 -31.14 -16.05 5.89
C GLU A 539 -30.44 -15.29 7.03
N PRO A 540 -31.12 -14.36 7.76
CA PRO A 540 -30.48 -13.48 8.73
C PRO A 540 -29.86 -14.22 9.93
N ASP A 541 -30.39 -15.40 10.28
CA ASP A 541 -29.91 -16.22 11.39
C ASP A 541 -28.87 -17.26 10.98
N ARG A 542 -28.41 -17.22 9.72
CA ARG A 542 -27.41 -18.16 9.22
C ARG A 542 -26.12 -18.07 10.04
N PRO A 543 -25.56 -19.21 10.53
CA PRO A 543 -24.28 -19.21 11.18
C PRO A 543 -23.16 -18.72 10.23
N LEU A 544 -22.27 -17.87 10.74
CA LEU A 544 -21.12 -17.35 9.98
C LEU A 544 -20.26 -18.50 9.44
N LEU A 545 -19.77 -18.35 8.21
CA LEU A 545 -18.97 -19.39 7.52
C LEU A 545 -19.67 -20.77 7.60
N HIS A 546 -20.99 -20.78 7.46
CA HIS A 546 -21.85 -21.99 7.50
C HIS A 546 -21.72 -22.81 8.79
N GLY A 547 -21.28 -22.18 9.90
CA GLY A 547 -21.13 -22.82 11.21
C GLY A 547 -19.80 -23.56 11.41
N LEU A 548 -18.84 -23.41 10.50
CA LEU A 548 -17.53 -24.10 10.60
C LEU A 548 -16.69 -23.65 11.81
N LEU A 549 -16.96 -22.47 12.33
CA LEU A 549 -16.28 -21.93 13.51
C LEU A 549 -17.12 -22.05 14.80
N GLY A 550 -18.30 -22.70 14.75
CA GLY A 550 -19.19 -22.78 15.89
C GLY A 550 -19.68 -21.41 16.37
N ALA A 551 -19.47 -21.11 17.63
CA ALA A 551 -19.88 -19.84 18.27
C ALA A 551 -18.75 -18.78 18.30
N THR A 552 -17.60 -19.00 17.64
CA THR A 552 -16.48 -18.06 17.63
C THR A 552 -16.90 -16.74 17.00
N THR A 553 -16.55 -15.63 17.65
CA THR A 553 -16.80 -14.25 17.21
C THR A 553 -15.50 -13.53 16.90
N SER A 554 -15.58 -12.34 16.28
CA SER A 554 -14.40 -11.51 16.03
C SER A 554 -13.70 -11.10 17.31
N ALA A 555 -14.42 -10.89 18.41
CA ALA A 555 -13.87 -10.56 19.72
C ALA A 555 -12.94 -11.65 20.30
N ASP A 556 -13.16 -12.91 19.92
CA ASP A 556 -12.34 -14.05 20.36
C ASP A 556 -10.99 -14.13 19.61
N LEU A 557 -10.77 -13.27 18.60
CA LEU A 557 -9.64 -13.38 17.66
C LEU A 557 -8.55 -12.31 17.86
N LEU A 558 -8.61 -11.50 18.91
CA LEU A 558 -7.70 -10.35 19.08
C LEU A 558 -6.26 -10.74 19.42
N ASP A 559 -6.02 -11.93 20.03
CA ASP A 559 -4.72 -12.35 20.55
C ASP A 559 -4.32 -13.78 20.13
N LEU A 560 -4.49 -14.12 18.86
CA LEU A 560 -4.16 -15.46 18.37
C LEU A 560 -2.66 -15.64 18.13
N SER A 561 -2.10 -16.76 18.60
CA SER A 561 -0.78 -17.22 18.18
C SER A 561 -0.80 -17.63 16.69
N PHE A 562 0.38 -17.65 16.06
CA PHE A 562 0.52 -18.08 14.65
C PHE A 562 -0.13 -19.44 14.39
N GLN A 563 0.06 -20.42 15.29
CA GLN A 563 -0.53 -21.76 15.13
C GLN A 563 -2.07 -21.71 15.21
N GLN A 564 -2.62 -20.94 16.14
CA GLN A 564 -4.07 -20.76 16.25
C GLN A 564 -4.65 -20.08 15.01
N THR A 565 -3.94 -19.10 14.45
CA THR A 565 -4.32 -18.45 13.19
C THR A 565 -4.37 -19.44 12.03
N VAL A 566 -3.34 -20.29 11.89
CA VAL A 566 -3.33 -21.35 10.86
C VAL A 566 -4.48 -22.34 11.06
N ASP A 567 -4.69 -22.82 12.28
CA ASP A 567 -5.79 -23.76 12.57
C ASP A 567 -7.17 -23.15 12.29
N LEU A 568 -7.35 -21.87 12.59
CA LEU A 568 -8.56 -21.12 12.31
C LEU A 568 -8.81 -20.94 10.80
N ILE A 569 -7.78 -20.53 10.03
CA ILE A 569 -7.88 -20.42 8.57
C ILE A 569 -8.25 -21.78 7.96
N LEU A 570 -7.64 -22.86 8.42
CA LEU A 570 -7.96 -24.20 7.96
C LEU A 570 -9.39 -24.64 8.31
N ALA A 571 -9.91 -24.19 9.46
CA ALA A 571 -11.31 -24.41 9.81
C ALA A 571 -12.24 -23.62 8.88
N MET A 572 -11.90 -22.35 8.58
CA MET A 572 -12.68 -21.49 7.68
C MET A 572 -12.80 -22.04 6.27
N VAL A 573 -11.73 -22.67 5.73
CA VAL A 573 -11.73 -23.28 4.38
C VAL A 573 -12.23 -24.73 4.36
N ASP A 574 -12.62 -25.30 5.49
CA ASP A 574 -12.96 -26.70 5.69
C ASP A 574 -11.79 -27.65 5.45
N ARG A 575 -11.00 -27.89 6.49
CA ARG A 575 -9.81 -28.76 6.50
C ARG A 575 -10.01 -30.12 5.78
N ASN A 576 -11.22 -30.66 5.81
CA ASN A 576 -11.53 -31.97 5.21
C ASN A 576 -11.72 -31.90 3.68
N ARG A 577 -11.80 -30.70 3.12
CA ARG A 577 -12.08 -30.47 1.70
C ARG A 577 -10.99 -29.72 0.95
N ILE A 578 -9.87 -29.42 1.59
CA ILE A 578 -8.69 -28.84 0.92
C ILE A 578 -8.06 -29.83 -0.04
N SER A 579 -7.34 -29.33 -1.04
CA SER A 579 -6.61 -30.19 -1.99
C SER A 579 -5.45 -30.91 -1.31
N PRO A 580 -5.04 -32.09 -1.83
CA PRO A 580 -3.83 -32.77 -1.36
C PRO A 580 -2.58 -31.90 -1.42
N GLN A 581 -2.50 -31.03 -2.44
CA GLN A 581 -1.38 -30.11 -2.66
C GLN A 581 -1.32 -29.05 -1.57
N LEU A 582 -2.45 -28.44 -1.24
CA LEU A 582 -2.52 -27.48 -0.14
C LEU A 582 -2.21 -28.16 1.20
N ALA A 583 -2.79 -29.33 1.47
CA ALA A 583 -2.51 -30.09 2.68
C ALA A 583 -1.01 -30.40 2.85
N ALA A 584 -0.32 -30.78 1.76
CA ALA A 584 1.12 -31.03 1.75
C ALA A 584 1.97 -29.77 1.93
N SER A 585 1.43 -28.60 1.58
CA SER A 585 2.12 -27.29 1.67
C SER A 585 2.10 -26.71 3.08
N ILE A 586 1.04 -26.97 3.85
CA ILE A 586 0.83 -26.37 5.19
C ILE A 586 2.05 -26.53 6.11
N PRO A 587 2.64 -27.73 6.30
CA PRO A 587 3.80 -27.89 7.17
C PRO A 587 5.09 -27.25 6.63
N GLN A 588 5.07 -26.77 5.39
CA GLN A 588 6.20 -26.11 4.74
C GLN A 588 6.17 -24.58 4.84
N ILE A 589 5.01 -23.98 5.16
CA ILE A 589 4.84 -22.53 5.31
C ILE A 589 5.71 -22.05 6.48
N GLY A 590 6.50 -21.00 6.25
CA GLY A 590 7.48 -20.48 7.19
C GLY A 590 8.79 -21.32 7.30
N ARG A 591 8.94 -22.40 6.50
CA ARG A 591 10.15 -23.23 6.45
C ARG A 591 10.79 -23.25 5.07
N THR A 592 10.08 -23.77 4.07
CA THR A 592 10.53 -23.85 2.67
C THR A 592 9.65 -23.00 1.74
N LEU A 593 8.43 -22.68 2.18
CA LEU A 593 7.49 -21.78 1.51
C LEU A 593 7.34 -20.53 2.36
N SER A 594 7.46 -19.36 1.73
CA SER A 594 7.31 -18.08 2.40
C SER A 594 5.86 -17.74 2.76
N SER A 595 4.88 -18.32 2.05
CA SER A 595 3.44 -18.06 2.22
C SER A 595 2.62 -19.18 1.59
N TRP A 596 1.29 -19.03 1.63
CA TRP A 596 0.32 -19.92 1.02
C TRP A 596 0.54 -20.01 -0.51
N PRO A 597 0.56 -21.24 -1.10
CA PRO A 597 0.62 -21.39 -2.55
C PRO A 597 -0.63 -20.85 -3.23
N GLN A 598 -0.44 -20.00 -4.25
CA GLN A 598 -1.51 -19.42 -5.03
C GLN A 598 -1.09 -19.34 -6.50
N LEU A 599 -2.03 -19.58 -7.43
CA LEU A 599 -1.81 -19.51 -8.87
C LEU A 599 -2.76 -18.50 -9.51
N ALA A 600 -2.28 -17.82 -10.55
CA ALA A 600 -3.09 -16.86 -11.33
C ALA A 600 -4.36 -17.49 -11.91
N SER A 601 -4.32 -18.76 -12.32
CA SER A 601 -5.48 -19.49 -12.84
C SER A 601 -6.57 -19.66 -11.79
N GLY A 602 -6.21 -19.97 -10.54
CA GLY A 602 -7.16 -20.06 -9.42
C GLY A 602 -7.78 -18.70 -9.13
N VAL A 603 -6.97 -17.64 -9.02
CA VAL A 603 -7.43 -16.26 -8.78
C VAL A 603 -8.34 -15.77 -9.92
N ALA A 604 -8.04 -16.09 -11.18
CA ALA A 604 -8.88 -15.72 -12.32
C ALA A 604 -10.24 -16.44 -12.29
N LEU A 605 -10.24 -17.74 -11.93
CA LEU A 605 -11.46 -18.53 -11.76
C LEU A 605 -12.31 -17.96 -10.62
N GLY A 606 -11.70 -17.66 -9.46
CA GLY A 606 -12.39 -17.07 -8.32
C GLY A 606 -13.07 -15.76 -8.67
N GLY A 607 -12.36 -14.84 -9.33
CA GLY A 607 -12.96 -13.59 -9.82
C GLY A 607 -14.17 -13.80 -10.76
N ALA A 608 -14.11 -14.80 -11.65
CA ALA A 608 -15.23 -15.15 -12.51
C ALA A 608 -16.42 -15.76 -11.74
N LEU A 609 -16.16 -16.62 -10.76
CA LEU A 609 -17.19 -17.22 -9.90
C LEU A 609 -17.87 -16.17 -9.02
N CYS A 610 -17.10 -15.24 -8.45
CA CYS A 610 -17.63 -14.11 -7.69
C CYS A 610 -18.51 -13.21 -8.58
N ALA A 611 -18.08 -12.93 -9.82
CA ALA A 611 -18.87 -12.11 -10.75
C ALA A 611 -20.22 -12.77 -11.10
N GLU A 612 -20.23 -14.07 -11.40
CA GLU A 612 -21.47 -14.82 -11.66
C GLU A 612 -22.39 -14.82 -10.43
N ALA A 613 -21.83 -15.04 -9.22
CA ALA A 613 -22.61 -15.03 -7.98
C ALA A 613 -23.18 -13.63 -7.70
N ALA A 614 -22.35 -12.60 -7.75
CA ALA A 614 -22.75 -11.21 -7.50
C ALA A 614 -23.83 -10.74 -8.47
N ARG A 615 -23.67 -11.02 -9.76
CA ARG A 615 -24.64 -10.68 -10.80
C ARG A 615 -26.01 -11.31 -10.51
N ARG A 616 -26.03 -12.59 -10.13
CA ARG A 616 -27.29 -13.29 -9.78
C ARG A 616 -27.93 -12.70 -8.53
N ILE A 617 -27.12 -12.45 -7.49
CA ILE A 617 -27.61 -11.88 -6.22
C ILE A 617 -28.20 -10.49 -6.45
N LEU A 618 -27.45 -9.60 -7.10
CA LEU A 618 -27.84 -8.21 -7.28
C LEU A 618 -29.05 -8.02 -8.23
N LEU A 619 -29.31 -9.00 -9.12
CA LEU A 619 -30.49 -9.04 -9.97
C LEU A 619 -31.66 -9.85 -9.37
N GLY A 620 -31.57 -10.30 -8.12
CA GLY A 620 -32.61 -11.12 -7.49
C GLY A 620 -32.81 -12.50 -8.13
N LEU A 621 -31.83 -12.99 -8.89
CA LEU A 621 -31.86 -14.32 -9.50
C LEU A 621 -31.50 -15.39 -8.45
N PRO A 622 -31.98 -16.65 -8.62
CA PRO A 622 -31.69 -17.71 -7.67
C PRO A 622 -30.20 -17.94 -7.45
N ARG A 623 -29.73 -17.69 -6.25
CA ARG A 623 -28.37 -18.02 -5.78
C ARG A 623 -28.44 -18.31 -4.28
N PRO A 624 -28.50 -19.60 -3.88
CA PRO A 624 -28.59 -19.96 -2.45
C PRO A 624 -27.23 -19.78 -1.77
N SER A 625 -27.26 -19.65 -0.45
CA SER A 625 -26.10 -19.83 0.39
C SER A 625 -25.49 -21.21 0.21
N GLY A 626 -24.18 -21.32 0.39
CA GLY A 626 -23.48 -22.60 0.33
C GLY A 626 -22.04 -22.47 -0.16
N ARG A 627 -21.37 -23.61 -0.19
CA ARG A 627 -20.01 -23.77 -0.67
C ARG A 627 -19.98 -24.59 -1.95
N PHE A 628 -19.47 -24.00 -3.01
CA PHE A 628 -19.47 -24.55 -4.36
C PHE A 628 -18.03 -24.70 -4.82
N TYR A 629 -17.68 -25.84 -5.38
CA TYR A 629 -16.33 -26.15 -5.82
C TYR A 629 -16.28 -26.31 -7.34
N THR A 630 -15.32 -25.64 -7.96
CA THR A 630 -15.03 -25.74 -9.40
C THR A 630 -13.56 -26.10 -9.55
N ASP A 631 -13.24 -27.37 -9.29
CA ASP A 631 -11.88 -27.87 -9.25
C ASP A 631 -11.30 -28.00 -10.66
N LEU A 632 -10.34 -27.11 -11.01
CA LEU A 632 -9.71 -27.10 -12.34
C LEU A 632 -8.88 -28.38 -12.57
N GLU A 633 -8.22 -28.91 -11.56
CA GLU A 633 -7.44 -30.13 -11.71
C GLU A 633 -8.37 -31.32 -11.98
N ALA A 634 -9.45 -31.45 -11.22
CA ALA A 634 -10.43 -32.50 -11.45
C ALA A 634 -11.13 -32.35 -12.81
N THR A 635 -11.39 -31.11 -13.25
CA THR A 635 -12.05 -30.84 -14.53
C THR A 635 -11.14 -31.14 -15.73
N THR A 636 -9.83 -30.93 -15.61
CA THR A 636 -8.84 -31.08 -16.69
C THR A 636 -8.06 -32.39 -16.61
N ALA A 637 -8.19 -33.14 -15.52
CA ALA A 637 -7.58 -34.47 -15.42
C ALA A 637 -8.15 -35.40 -16.48
N ALA A 638 -7.30 -35.92 -17.35
CA ALA A 638 -7.70 -36.94 -18.30
C ALA A 638 -8.25 -38.15 -17.52
N ASP A 639 -9.45 -38.58 -17.85
CA ASP A 639 -9.98 -39.85 -17.33
C ASP A 639 -9.08 -40.98 -17.82
N ARG A 640 -8.21 -41.50 -16.94
CA ARG A 640 -7.26 -42.58 -17.28
C ARG A 640 -7.97 -43.85 -17.75
N SER A 641 -9.29 -43.96 -17.55
CA SER A 641 -10.10 -45.06 -18.05
C SER A 641 -10.34 -45.04 -19.55
N THR A 642 -10.14 -43.89 -20.22
CA THR A 642 -10.33 -43.73 -21.67
C THR A 642 -9.05 -43.90 -22.49
N LEU A 643 -7.90 -44.13 -21.83
CA LEU A 643 -6.59 -44.34 -22.46
C LEU A 643 -6.08 -45.81 -22.32
N ALA A 644 -6.94 -46.73 -21.90
CA ALA A 644 -6.65 -48.16 -21.81
C ALA A 644 -7.22 -48.94 -23.03
#